data_f42fa4b1b7928c3569de466643176a33
#
_entry.id   f42fa4b1b7928c3569de466643176a33
#
_cell.length_a   1.000
_cell.length_b   1.000
_cell.length_c   1.000
_cell.angle_alpha   90.00
_cell.angle_beta   90.00
_cell.angle_gamma   90.00
#
_symmetry.space_group_name_H-M   'P 1'
#
loop_
_entity.id
_entity.type
_entity.pdbx_description
1 polymer ?
#
loop_
_entity_poly.entity_id
_entity_poly.type
_entity_poly.pdbx_seq_one_letter_code
_entity_poly.pdbx_strand_id
1 'polypeptide(L)'
;MATLLYSFLPLLVLLFFSNFSKSFSTDEAIKTFIFRVDSQSKPSIFPTHYHWYTSEFAEPTRILHTFDTVFHGFSACLTETHAASLSNHPLVLAVFENRHRQLHTTCSSQFLGLRNQHGLWSNSDYARFVAKNSNRKLIGARFFSKVHEATVGPGGPIDGINETVEFMSPKDANGQGTCTASTAAGKHAFRSSMGGYAAGIAKGVAPKARLAVYKVCWKSSGCFDFDILAAFDAAVNDVVDVISISVGGGDGISTTYHLDPIAIGAYGAVSPEVFVSSSTGNDGPNLMSVTNLAHWLVTVRAGTIDRNFSADVILSDGRRLNSMYPLVYLEKSKVLSASLCMENSLDPNVVKGKIIIYDRKSNPMVAKGMVVKEAGGMILANGASNGEGLVDNAYLLPTCSLGSDEGDAMKSYVSSSPNPTATIDVKGTVIGIKPALVVASFSARGPNGLNLEILKPDLIAPGVNILADWTDVFGPTDLDSNQRKTEFNILSRTSMACSRVSGATTLLKSAHPNWSPTANRSTIMTTATTKKPSTPYDFGAGHLNLDRAIDLKLIYDITNHDYEIVTRSPAVCPMKKPLPENLNYPSIVALFSTTLSGRTSKTFMRTVTNVGQANVVYITKIGALKGVTVTVNPMKLVFTPMVKKTSFFVTITVDSKHLVLDDAEVVFRSLTRTDGNNKHVVRSPILVTQLDPL
;
A
#
# COMPACT_ATOMS: atom_id res chain seq x y z
N MET A 1 58.29 20.32 -63.96
CA MET A 1 56.86 20.65 -64.24
C MET A 1 55.87 19.92 -63.37
N ALA A 2 56.34 19.01 -62.52
CA ALA A 2 55.44 18.19 -61.61
C ALA A 2 55.33 18.71 -60.18
N THR A 3 56.10 19.78 -59.82
CA THR A 3 56.13 20.31 -58.44
C THR A 3 55.29 21.59 -58.24
N LEU A 4 54.71 22.12 -59.31
CA LEU A 4 53.85 23.31 -59.25
C LEU A 4 52.35 23.01 -59.21
N LEU A 5 51.94 21.74 -59.43
CA LEU A 5 50.53 21.33 -59.39
C LEU A 5 50.05 20.90 -58.00
N TYR A 6 50.97 20.64 -57.05
CA TYR A 6 50.62 20.26 -55.69
C TYR A 6 50.37 21.42 -54.72
N SER A 7 50.78 22.63 -55.08
CA SER A 7 50.61 23.81 -54.23
C SER A 7 49.24 24.51 -54.39
N PHE A 8 48.50 24.24 -55.46
CA PHE A 8 47.20 24.87 -55.72
C PHE A 8 45.98 24.03 -55.27
N LEU A 9 46.19 22.74 -55.06
CA LEU A 9 45.10 21.84 -54.64
C LEU A 9 44.54 22.11 -53.21
N PRO A 10 45.37 22.46 -52.20
CA PRO A 10 44.84 22.80 -50.89
C PRO A 10 44.11 24.15 -50.85
N LEU A 11 44.45 25.09 -51.73
CA LEU A 11 43.79 26.40 -51.77
C LEU A 11 42.42 26.31 -52.47
N LEU A 12 42.26 25.41 -53.44
CA LEU A 12 40.98 25.20 -54.12
C LEU A 12 39.98 24.40 -53.22
N VAL A 13 40.50 23.49 -52.39
CA VAL A 13 39.69 22.78 -51.40
C VAL A 13 39.22 23.68 -50.24
N LEU A 14 40.09 24.62 -49.81
CA LEU A 14 39.73 25.61 -48.80
C LEU A 14 38.68 26.62 -49.31
N LEU A 15 38.76 27.04 -50.63
CA LEU A 15 37.77 27.91 -51.24
C LEU A 15 36.37 27.15 -51.44
N PHE A 16 36.41 25.88 -51.69
CA PHE A 16 35.15 25.09 -51.73
C PHE A 16 34.54 24.86 -50.36
N PHE A 17 35.33 24.69 -49.30
CA PHE A 17 34.81 24.57 -47.93
C PHE A 17 34.39 25.91 -47.32
N SER A 18 34.91 27.06 -47.76
CA SER A 18 34.47 28.36 -47.28
C SER A 18 33.13 28.84 -47.85
N ASN A 19 32.62 28.21 -48.92
CA ASN A 19 31.31 28.49 -49.47
C ASN A 19 30.21 27.48 -49.06
N PHE A 20 30.57 26.40 -48.29
CA PHE A 20 29.60 25.47 -47.75
C PHE A 20 29.21 25.76 -46.29
N SER A 21 29.72 26.90 -45.73
CA SER A 21 29.29 27.39 -44.43
C SER A 21 28.10 28.34 -44.53
N LYS A 22 27.15 28.03 -45.38
CA LYS A 22 25.90 28.77 -45.42
C LYS A 22 24.73 27.79 -45.25
N SER A 23 24.05 28.02 -44.12
CA SER A 23 22.69 27.65 -43.85
C SER A 23 22.51 26.20 -43.46
N PHE A 24 23.07 25.77 -42.31
CA PHE A 24 22.25 25.06 -41.38
C PHE A 24 21.40 26.12 -40.69
N SER A 25 20.22 26.38 -41.17
CA SER A 25 19.15 26.92 -40.35
C SER A 25 18.92 25.85 -39.28
N THR A 26 19.38 26.09 -38.09
CA THR A 26 18.84 25.36 -36.92
C THR A 26 17.38 25.72 -36.91
N ASP A 27 16.53 24.82 -37.36
CA ASP A 27 15.08 24.90 -37.08
C ASP A 27 14.97 24.99 -35.58
N GLU A 28 14.73 26.19 -35.09
CA GLU A 28 14.61 26.47 -33.67
C GLU A 28 13.41 25.66 -33.17
N ALA A 29 13.63 24.78 -32.17
CA ALA A 29 12.61 23.90 -31.69
C ALA A 29 11.38 24.69 -31.19
N ILE A 30 10.21 24.36 -31.68
CA ILE A 30 8.95 24.97 -31.24
C ILE A 30 8.64 24.44 -29.85
N LYS A 31 8.47 25.34 -28.89
CA LYS A 31 8.06 25.04 -27.51
C LYS A 31 6.75 25.73 -27.18
N THR A 32 6.11 25.27 -26.10
CA THR A 32 4.91 25.92 -25.58
C THR A 32 5.27 26.89 -24.47
N PHE A 33 4.83 28.13 -24.61
CA PHE A 33 4.99 29.21 -23.63
C PHE A 33 3.64 29.70 -23.14
N ILE A 34 3.62 30.19 -21.89
CA ILE A 34 2.46 30.80 -21.26
C ILE A 34 2.79 32.26 -21.02
N PHE A 35 1.96 33.17 -21.52
CA PHE A 35 2.09 34.62 -21.44
C PHE A 35 1.05 35.16 -20.46
N ARG A 36 1.49 35.91 -19.48
CA ARG A 36 0.60 36.72 -18.63
C ARG A 36 0.53 38.12 -19.21
N VAL A 37 -0.69 38.59 -19.47
CA VAL A 37 -0.96 39.87 -20.11
C VAL A 37 -1.73 40.78 -19.19
N ASP A 38 -1.50 42.08 -19.24
CA ASP A 38 -2.28 43.06 -18.50
C ASP A 38 -3.70 43.19 -19.06
N SER A 39 -4.65 42.65 -18.33
CA SER A 39 -6.07 42.61 -18.73
C SER A 39 -6.73 43.98 -18.80
N GLN A 40 -6.22 44.96 -18.03
CA GLN A 40 -6.80 46.30 -18.00
C GLN A 40 -6.51 47.08 -19.28
N SER A 41 -5.50 46.63 -20.01
CA SER A 41 -5.07 47.22 -21.27
C SER A 41 -5.79 46.71 -22.51
N LYS A 42 -6.79 45.80 -22.36
CA LYS A 42 -7.57 45.27 -23.50
C LYS A 42 -8.36 46.39 -24.16
N PRO A 43 -8.13 46.70 -25.45
CA PRO A 43 -8.89 47.69 -26.19
C PRO A 43 -10.38 47.27 -26.33
N SER A 44 -11.27 48.24 -26.17
CA SER A 44 -12.72 47.98 -26.21
C SER A 44 -13.23 47.48 -27.58
N ILE A 45 -12.45 47.68 -28.64
CA ILE A 45 -12.71 47.18 -29.99
C ILE A 45 -12.77 45.65 -30.08
N PHE A 46 -12.07 44.93 -29.20
CA PHE A 46 -12.02 43.48 -29.19
C PHE A 46 -13.15 42.91 -28.32
N PRO A 47 -14.04 42.05 -28.86
CA PRO A 47 -15.15 41.49 -28.10
C PRO A 47 -14.68 40.54 -26.99
N THR A 48 -13.58 39.82 -27.20
CA THR A 48 -13.00 38.88 -26.19
C THR A 48 -11.50 39.04 -26.10
N HIS A 49 -10.89 38.51 -25.03
CA HIS A 49 -9.44 38.44 -24.89
C HIS A 49 -8.79 37.57 -26.01
N TYR A 50 -9.47 36.50 -26.45
CA TYR A 50 -8.99 35.68 -27.55
C TYR A 50 -8.77 36.50 -28.83
N HIS A 51 -9.77 37.32 -29.25
CA HIS A 51 -9.64 38.17 -30.42
C HIS A 51 -8.53 39.21 -30.28
N TRP A 52 -8.35 39.73 -29.08
CA TRP A 52 -7.25 40.65 -28.81
C TRP A 52 -5.90 39.95 -28.92
N TYR A 53 -5.73 38.79 -28.24
CA TYR A 53 -4.45 38.08 -28.24
C TYR A 53 -4.06 37.56 -29.62
N THR A 54 -5.01 37.13 -30.44
CA THR A 54 -4.78 36.69 -31.81
C THR A 54 -4.44 37.84 -32.73
N SER A 55 -4.84 39.06 -32.45
CA SER A 55 -4.54 40.25 -33.24
C SER A 55 -3.18 40.86 -32.86
N GLU A 56 -2.83 40.83 -31.55
CA GLU A 56 -1.70 41.58 -31.02
C GLU A 56 -0.45 40.71 -30.82
N PHE A 57 -0.57 39.47 -30.42
CA PHE A 57 0.56 38.68 -29.91
C PHE A 57 0.95 37.47 -30.75
N ALA A 58 -0.03 36.70 -31.23
CA ALA A 58 0.27 35.48 -31.96
C ALA A 58 -0.89 35.07 -32.88
N GLU A 59 -0.55 34.44 -34.02
CA GLU A 59 -1.54 33.91 -34.94
C GLU A 59 -2.52 32.93 -34.28
N PRO A 60 -3.81 32.88 -34.66
CA PRO A 60 -4.83 32.03 -34.09
C PRO A 60 -4.43 30.55 -34.02
N THR A 61 -3.69 30.07 -35.03
CA THR A 61 -3.22 28.66 -35.14
C THR A 61 -2.13 28.31 -34.12
N ARG A 62 -1.47 29.30 -33.53
CA ARG A 62 -0.39 29.14 -32.54
C ARG A 62 -0.90 29.25 -31.10
N ILE A 63 -2.06 29.89 -30.87
CA ILE A 63 -2.65 30.02 -29.54
C ILE A 63 -3.36 28.70 -29.17
N LEU A 64 -2.90 28.08 -28.08
CA LEU A 64 -3.44 26.82 -27.58
C LEU A 64 -4.62 27.05 -26.61
N HIS A 65 -4.54 28.08 -25.77
CA HIS A 65 -5.54 28.38 -24.76
C HIS A 65 -5.48 29.86 -24.34
N THR A 66 -6.64 30.42 -23.99
CA THR A 66 -6.76 31.74 -23.35
C THR A 66 -7.22 31.58 -21.91
N PHE A 67 -6.63 32.38 -21.01
CA PHE A 67 -6.90 32.36 -19.58
C PHE A 67 -7.61 33.66 -19.20
N ASP A 68 -8.83 33.54 -18.71
CA ASP A 68 -9.68 34.70 -18.39
C ASP A 68 -10.16 34.70 -16.91
N THR A 69 -9.86 33.66 -16.14
CA THR A 69 -10.41 33.48 -14.77
C THR A 69 -9.31 33.51 -13.71
N VAL A 70 -8.31 32.61 -13.82
CA VAL A 70 -7.24 32.48 -12.82
C VAL A 70 -6.16 33.56 -13.00
N PHE A 71 -5.90 33.95 -14.22
CA PHE A 71 -5.10 35.11 -14.62
C PHE A 71 -5.48 35.46 -16.05
N HIS A 72 -5.06 36.64 -16.53
CA HIS A 72 -5.30 37.02 -17.92
C HIS A 72 -4.05 36.77 -18.75
N GLY A 73 -4.26 36.07 -19.87
CA GLY A 73 -3.16 35.71 -20.76
C GLY A 73 -3.52 34.55 -21.71
N PHE A 74 -2.49 34.01 -22.35
CA PHE A 74 -2.64 32.92 -23.31
C PHE A 74 -1.45 31.97 -23.29
N SER A 75 -1.63 30.79 -23.84
CA SER A 75 -0.54 29.87 -24.16
C SER A 75 -0.39 29.70 -25.67
N ALA A 76 0.85 29.63 -26.14
CA ALA A 76 1.15 29.51 -27.56
C ALA A 76 2.37 28.63 -27.85
N CYS A 77 2.38 27.99 -29.04
CA CYS A 77 3.52 27.26 -29.58
C CYS A 77 4.41 28.18 -30.37
N LEU A 78 5.58 28.51 -29.82
CA LEU A 78 6.53 29.50 -30.41
C LEU A 78 7.96 28.99 -30.32
N THR A 79 8.87 29.61 -31.12
CA THR A 79 10.31 29.44 -30.95
C THR A 79 10.78 30.24 -29.72
N GLU A 80 11.94 29.92 -29.17
CA GLU A 80 12.51 30.64 -28.03
C GLU A 80 12.77 32.13 -28.39
N THR A 81 13.25 32.39 -29.60
CA THR A 81 13.46 33.77 -30.10
C THR A 81 12.16 34.55 -30.17
N HIS A 82 11.07 33.92 -30.61
CA HIS A 82 9.76 34.56 -30.71
C HIS A 82 9.19 34.86 -29.33
N ALA A 83 9.28 33.88 -28.41
CA ALA A 83 8.84 34.06 -27.02
C ALA A 83 9.65 35.15 -26.29
N ALA A 84 10.97 35.23 -26.53
CA ALA A 84 11.82 36.27 -25.97
C ALA A 84 11.45 37.67 -26.53
N SER A 85 11.12 37.76 -27.81
CA SER A 85 10.62 39.01 -28.40
C SER A 85 9.32 39.48 -27.74
N LEU A 86 8.38 38.57 -27.56
CA LEU A 86 7.10 38.90 -26.89
C LEU A 86 7.28 39.22 -25.42
N SER A 87 8.30 38.68 -24.73
CA SER A 87 8.56 38.99 -23.32
C SER A 87 8.95 40.46 -23.11
N ASN A 88 9.44 41.14 -24.14
CA ASN A 88 9.77 42.56 -24.11
C ASN A 88 8.56 43.47 -24.46
N HIS A 89 7.42 42.88 -24.78
CA HIS A 89 6.22 43.67 -25.11
C HIS A 89 5.64 44.32 -23.83
N PRO A 90 5.32 45.64 -23.87
CA PRO A 90 4.93 46.38 -22.67
C PRO A 90 3.70 45.85 -21.96
N LEU A 91 2.81 45.12 -22.63
CA LEU A 91 1.61 44.53 -22.09
C LEU A 91 1.82 43.10 -21.58
N VAL A 92 2.98 42.48 -21.78
CA VAL A 92 3.32 41.16 -21.30
C VAL A 92 4.00 41.28 -19.93
N LEU A 93 3.29 40.83 -18.89
CA LEU A 93 3.76 40.93 -17.51
C LEU A 93 4.72 39.80 -17.13
N ALA A 94 4.62 38.63 -17.76
CA ALA A 94 5.50 37.51 -17.51
C ALA A 94 5.37 36.45 -18.63
N VAL A 95 6.45 35.71 -18.88
CA VAL A 95 6.48 34.58 -19.80
C VAL A 95 7.02 33.36 -19.05
N PHE A 96 6.35 32.24 -19.20
CA PHE A 96 6.74 30.96 -18.58
C PHE A 96 6.84 29.89 -19.67
N GLU A 97 7.95 29.16 -19.71
CA GLU A 97 8.04 27.95 -20.50
C GLU A 97 7.11 26.88 -19.89
N ASN A 98 6.31 26.23 -20.73
CA ASN A 98 5.46 25.13 -20.29
C ASN A 98 6.30 23.91 -19.93
N ARG A 99 6.63 23.77 -18.66
CA ARG A 99 7.41 22.64 -18.15
C ARG A 99 6.53 21.42 -18.01
N HIS A 100 7.01 20.30 -18.47
CA HIS A 100 6.41 19.01 -18.21
C HIS A 100 6.54 18.70 -16.70
N ARG A 101 5.51 18.99 -15.94
CA ARG A 101 5.45 18.65 -14.51
C ARG A 101 4.98 17.22 -14.38
N GLN A 102 5.80 16.37 -13.80
CA GLN A 102 5.35 15.06 -13.36
C GLN A 102 4.31 15.28 -12.26
N LEU A 103 3.14 14.65 -12.43
CA LEU A 103 2.12 14.61 -11.40
C LEU A 103 2.72 13.84 -10.22
N HIS A 104 3.10 14.54 -9.17
CA HIS A 104 3.45 13.96 -7.89
C HIS A 104 2.16 13.44 -7.27
N THR A 105 1.83 12.19 -7.60
CA THR A 105 0.84 11.46 -6.84
C THR A 105 1.48 11.09 -5.50
N THR A 106 0.67 10.77 -4.49
CA THR A 106 1.15 10.22 -3.22
C THR A 106 1.78 8.82 -3.40
N CYS A 107 2.48 8.57 -4.45
CA CYS A 107 3.28 7.43 -4.92
C CYS A 107 2.68 6.02 -4.82
N SER A 108 1.77 5.75 -3.91
CA SER A 108 1.35 4.39 -3.62
C SER A 108 0.60 3.69 -4.75
N SER A 109 -0.23 4.40 -5.52
CA SER A 109 -0.90 3.82 -6.70
C SER A 109 0.08 3.61 -7.85
N GLN A 110 1.01 4.54 -8.04
CA GLN A 110 2.08 4.43 -9.03
C GLN A 110 3.07 3.32 -8.67
N PHE A 111 3.34 3.14 -7.40
CA PHE A 111 4.16 2.04 -6.87
C PHE A 111 3.53 0.66 -7.15
N LEU A 112 2.20 0.55 -7.18
CA LEU A 112 1.47 -0.65 -7.60
C LEU A 112 1.40 -0.84 -9.12
N GLY A 113 2.09 0.00 -9.92
CA GLY A 113 2.08 -0.07 -11.37
C GLY A 113 0.92 0.68 -12.04
N LEU A 114 0.01 1.29 -11.27
CA LEU A 114 -1.14 2.01 -11.80
C LEU A 114 -0.73 3.37 -12.39
N ARG A 115 -0.37 3.38 -13.66
CA ARG A 115 0.03 4.59 -14.40
C ARG A 115 -1.14 5.20 -15.15
N ASN A 116 -1.16 6.54 -15.28
CA ASN A 116 -2.26 7.28 -15.91
C ASN A 116 -2.47 6.96 -17.39
N GLN A 117 -1.45 6.47 -18.11
CA GLN A 117 -1.47 6.25 -19.56
C GLN A 117 -1.43 4.78 -19.97
N HIS A 118 -1.18 3.86 -19.04
CA HIS A 118 -1.05 2.42 -19.31
C HIS A 118 -1.68 1.59 -18.21
N GLY A 119 -2.06 0.35 -18.52
CA GLY A 119 -2.62 -0.59 -17.56
C GLY A 119 -4.11 -0.38 -17.28
N LEU A 120 -4.56 -0.75 -16.10
CA LEU A 120 -5.96 -0.78 -15.67
C LEU A 120 -6.71 0.57 -15.77
N TRP A 121 -6.00 1.68 -15.69
CA TRP A 121 -6.65 3.00 -15.78
C TRP A 121 -6.84 3.50 -17.20
N SER A 122 -6.19 2.90 -18.19
CA SER A 122 -6.30 3.28 -19.60
C SER A 122 -7.45 2.58 -20.35
N ASN A 123 -8.05 1.53 -19.75
CA ASN A 123 -9.13 0.78 -20.40
C ASN A 123 -10.38 1.64 -20.59
N SER A 124 -10.73 1.87 -21.86
CA SER A 124 -11.82 2.74 -22.31
C SER A 124 -13.20 2.32 -21.79
N ASP A 125 -13.43 1.03 -21.55
CA ASP A 125 -14.71 0.51 -21.08
C ASP A 125 -14.97 0.84 -19.60
N TYR A 126 -13.94 0.84 -18.77
CA TYR A 126 -14.03 1.33 -17.40
C TYR A 126 -14.35 2.84 -17.35
N ALA A 127 -13.83 3.61 -18.29
CA ALA A 127 -14.15 5.02 -18.43
C ALA A 127 -15.60 5.26 -18.89
N ARG A 128 -16.17 4.40 -19.75
CA ARG A 128 -17.54 4.48 -20.23
C ARG A 128 -18.59 4.21 -19.17
N PHE A 129 -18.37 3.21 -18.32
CA PHE A 129 -19.31 2.86 -17.25
C PHE A 129 -19.53 4.01 -16.25
N VAL A 130 -18.52 4.83 -16.03
CA VAL A 130 -18.55 5.92 -15.06
C VAL A 130 -19.07 7.24 -15.62
N ALA A 131 -18.96 7.47 -16.93
CA ALA A 131 -19.41 8.73 -17.54
C ALA A 131 -20.92 8.95 -17.46
N LYS A 132 -21.72 7.87 -17.39
CA LYS A 132 -23.19 7.94 -17.34
C LYS A 132 -23.79 8.20 -15.95
N ASN A 133 -23.02 8.00 -14.86
CA ASN A 133 -23.52 8.10 -13.48
C ASN A 133 -22.60 8.98 -12.62
N SER A 134 -22.39 10.23 -13.04
CA SER A 134 -21.56 11.19 -12.33
C SER A 134 -22.14 11.59 -10.97
N ASN A 135 -21.27 11.70 -9.98
CA ASN A 135 -21.35 12.48 -8.74
C ASN A 135 -21.81 11.81 -7.44
N ARG A 136 -22.13 10.53 -7.36
CA ARG A 136 -22.42 9.91 -6.06
C ARG A 136 -21.36 8.84 -5.73
N LYS A 137 -20.25 9.26 -5.15
CA LYS A 137 -19.19 8.38 -4.69
C LYS A 137 -19.68 7.48 -3.55
N LEU A 138 -20.26 8.09 -2.54
CA LEU A 138 -20.95 7.41 -1.44
C LEU A 138 -22.41 7.18 -1.87
N ILE A 139 -22.78 5.92 -2.09
CA ILE A 139 -24.12 5.52 -2.55
C ILE A 139 -25.02 5.01 -1.43
N GLY A 140 -24.44 4.65 -0.28
CA GLY A 140 -25.14 4.19 0.90
C GLY A 140 -24.27 4.33 2.14
N ALA A 141 -24.91 4.52 3.28
CA ALA A 141 -24.25 4.53 4.58
C ALA A 141 -25.21 4.03 5.65
N ARG A 142 -24.75 3.07 6.46
CA ARG A 142 -25.49 2.50 7.58
C ARG A 142 -24.60 2.44 8.82
N PHE A 143 -25.20 2.31 9.98
CA PHE A 143 -24.53 2.03 11.24
C PHE A 143 -25.27 0.96 12.02
N PHE A 144 -24.54 0.23 12.85
CA PHE A 144 -25.02 -0.88 13.64
C PHE A 144 -24.57 -0.64 15.07
N SER A 145 -25.51 -0.45 15.98
CA SER A 145 -25.28 0.11 17.32
C SER A 145 -25.98 -0.64 18.43
N LYS A 146 -26.72 -1.72 18.13
CA LYS A 146 -27.57 -2.38 19.13
C LYS A 146 -26.79 -2.87 20.34
N VAL A 147 -25.62 -3.45 20.14
CA VAL A 147 -24.78 -3.91 21.25
C VAL A 147 -24.08 -2.73 21.92
N HIS A 148 -23.64 -1.75 21.14
CA HIS A 148 -23.08 -0.51 21.67
C HIS A 148 -24.10 0.21 22.59
N GLU A 149 -25.34 0.39 22.14
CA GLU A 149 -26.41 1.00 22.94
C GLU A 149 -26.71 0.21 24.23
N ALA A 150 -26.73 -1.14 24.14
CA ALA A 150 -26.93 -2.00 25.31
C ALA A 150 -25.74 -1.96 26.29
N THR A 151 -24.54 -1.64 25.82
CA THR A 151 -23.32 -1.61 26.63
C THR A 151 -23.11 -0.23 27.30
N VAL A 152 -23.49 0.85 26.62
CA VAL A 152 -23.18 2.25 27.00
C VAL A 152 -24.45 3.04 27.38
N GLY A 153 -25.65 2.48 27.10
CA GLY A 153 -26.93 3.13 27.40
C GLY A 153 -27.32 3.10 28.89
N PRO A 154 -28.45 3.70 29.27
CA PRO A 154 -28.95 3.70 30.65
C PRO A 154 -29.08 2.26 31.19
N GLY A 155 -28.28 1.92 32.20
CA GLY A 155 -28.21 0.57 32.79
C GLY A 155 -27.16 -0.36 32.15
N GLY A 156 -26.37 0.11 31.15
CA GLY A 156 -25.22 -0.65 30.62
C GLY A 156 -23.99 -0.56 31.54
N PRO A 157 -23.01 -1.46 31.33
CA PRO A 157 -21.82 -1.54 32.19
C PRO A 157 -20.82 -0.39 31.98
N ILE A 158 -21.00 0.47 30.98
CA ILE A 158 -20.12 1.62 30.67
C ILE A 158 -20.96 2.91 30.77
N ASP A 159 -20.51 3.88 31.56
CA ASP A 159 -21.19 5.15 31.75
C ASP A 159 -21.28 5.97 30.46
N GLY A 160 -22.49 6.20 30.00
CA GLY A 160 -22.98 7.21 29.07
C GLY A 160 -22.21 7.47 27.78
N ILE A 161 -22.92 7.59 26.67
CA ILE A 161 -22.37 8.06 25.39
C ILE A 161 -22.07 9.55 25.55
N ASN A 162 -20.82 9.94 25.42
CA ASN A 162 -20.48 11.34 25.22
C ASN A 162 -20.80 11.72 23.76
N GLU A 163 -21.99 12.22 23.50
CA GLU A 163 -22.48 12.61 22.17
C GLU A 163 -21.62 13.69 21.51
N THR A 164 -20.74 14.35 22.25
CA THR A 164 -19.78 15.33 21.68
C THR A 164 -18.58 14.61 21.03
N VAL A 165 -18.37 13.33 21.33
CA VAL A 165 -17.22 12.53 20.91
C VAL A 165 -17.61 11.43 19.95
N GLU A 166 -18.84 10.92 20.05
CA GLU A 166 -19.34 9.82 19.19
C GLU A 166 -20.70 10.18 18.58
N PHE A 167 -20.98 9.70 17.38
CA PHE A 167 -22.24 9.99 16.68
C PHE A 167 -23.04 8.72 16.45
N MET A 168 -24.31 8.71 16.85
CA MET A 168 -25.29 7.72 16.47
C MET A 168 -25.67 7.87 14.99
N SER A 169 -24.67 7.75 14.12
CA SER A 169 -24.77 7.92 12.67
C SER A 169 -23.62 7.20 11.96
N PRO A 170 -23.69 7.00 10.64
CA PRO A 170 -22.57 6.43 9.88
C PRO A 170 -21.32 7.30 9.83
N LYS A 171 -21.36 8.52 10.39
CA LYS A 171 -20.20 9.43 10.40
C LYS A 171 -19.05 8.81 11.19
N ASP A 172 -17.85 8.88 10.62
CA ASP A 172 -16.64 8.36 11.23
C ASP A 172 -16.10 9.32 12.30
N ALA A 173 -16.17 8.89 13.54
CA ALA A 173 -15.67 9.65 14.70
C ALA A 173 -14.20 9.34 15.03
N ASN A 174 -13.60 8.28 14.43
CA ASN A 174 -12.22 7.86 14.70
C ASN A 174 -11.24 8.27 13.59
N GLY A 175 -11.70 8.29 12.33
CA GLY A 175 -10.90 8.57 11.13
C GLY A 175 -10.37 7.33 10.42
N GLN A 176 -10.34 6.16 11.06
CA GLN A 176 -9.84 4.95 10.42
C GLN A 176 -10.71 4.50 9.24
N GLY A 177 -12.04 4.57 9.38
CA GLY A 177 -12.99 4.26 8.31
C GLY A 177 -12.80 5.18 7.10
N THR A 178 -12.65 6.48 7.33
CA THR A 178 -12.35 7.48 6.29
C THR A 178 -11.04 7.18 5.57
N CYS A 179 -9.98 6.86 6.31
CA CYS A 179 -8.69 6.49 5.73
C CYS A 179 -8.75 5.22 4.88
N THR A 180 -9.42 4.17 5.35
CA THR A 180 -9.53 2.91 4.61
C THR A 180 -10.38 3.08 3.36
N ALA A 181 -11.52 3.76 3.45
CA ALA A 181 -12.39 4.05 2.32
C ALA A 181 -11.69 4.89 1.23
N SER A 182 -10.97 5.95 1.65
CA SER A 182 -10.23 6.80 0.71
C SER A 182 -9.02 6.09 0.11
N THR A 183 -8.34 5.22 0.86
CA THR A 183 -7.25 4.37 0.35
C THR A 183 -7.74 3.37 -0.70
N ALA A 184 -8.89 2.73 -0.49
CA ALA A 184 -9.48 1.82 -1.46
C ALA A 184 -9.98 2.55 -2.71
N ALA A 185 -10.76 3.60 -2.52
CA ALA A 185 -11.58 4.16 -3.58
C ALA A 185 -11.68 5.70 -3.61
N GLY A 186 -10.86 6.44 -2.86
CA GLY A 186 -10.88 7.91 -2.85
C GLY A 186 -10.75 8.53 -4.25
N LYS A 187 -11.50 9.60 -4.53
CA LYS A 187 -11.35 10.39 -5.76
C LYS A 187 -10.00 11.09 -5.81
N HIS A 188 -9.65 11.67 -6.96
CA HIS A 188 -8.47 12.51 -7.07
C HIS A 188 -8.65 13.77 -6.21
N ALA A 189 -7.78 13.97 -5.25
CA ALA A 189 -7.69 15.17 -4.43
C ALA A 189 -6.37 15.88 -4.75
N PHE A 190 -6.47 17.12 -5.24
CA PHE A 190 -5.33 17.93 -5.62
C PHE A 190 -4.76 18.67 -4.39
N ARG A 191 -3.44 18.92 -4.40
CA ARG A 191 -2.73 19.61 -3.31
C ARG A 191 -2.83 18.93 -1.95
N SER A 192 -2.98 17.60 -1.96
CA SER A 192 -3.04 16.80 -0.75
C SER A 192 -1.68 16.76 -0.06
N SER A 193 -1.66 16.94 1.23
CA SER A 193 -0.48 16.72 2.08
C SER A 193 -0.89 16.65 3.55
N MET A 194 -0.01 16.13 4.38
CA MET A 194 -0.11 16.21 5.84
C MET A 194 1.00 17.13 6.35
N GLY A 195 0.67 18.39 6.69
CA GLY A 195 1.69 19.35 7.14
C GLY A 195 2.82 19.60 6.14
N GLY A 196 2.57 19.48 4.83
CA GLY A 196 3.57 19.59 3.76
C GLY A 196 4.23 18.25 3.38
N TYR A 197 4.10 17.20 4.19
CA TYR A 197 4.62 15.87 3.86
C TYR A 197 3.70 15.13 2.87
N ALA A 198 4.30 14.26 2.05
CA ALA A 198 3.62 13.51 1.00
C ALA A 198 2.80 14.40 0.04
N ALA A 199 3.27 15.62 -0.23
CA ALA A 199 2.57 16.57 -1.09
C ALA A 199 2.36 16.03 -2.51
N GLY A 200 1.15 16.22 -3.06
CA GLY A 200 0.83 15.74 -4.40
C GLY A 200 -0.67 15.59 -4.66
N ILE A 201 -1.02 14.63 -5.52
CA ILE A 201 -2.41 14.26 -5.79
C ILE A 201 -2.69 12.94 -5.06
N ALA A 202 -3.57 12.97 -4.06
CA ALA A 202 -4.06 11.77 -3.40
C ALA A 202 -5.18 11.12 -4.24
N LYS A 203 -5.22 9.78 -4.25
CA LYS A 203 -6.31 8.99 -4.83
C LYS A 203 -6.28 7.56 -4.29
N GLY A 204 -7.43 6.95 -4.19
CA GLY A 204 -7.56 5.52 -3.91
C GLY A 204 -7.09 4.65 -5.08
N VAL A 205 -6.99 3.34 -4.85
CA VAL A 205 -6.63 2.37 -5.88
C VAL A 205 -7.71 2.28 -6.96
N ALA A 206 -9.00 2.30 -6.57
CA ALA A 206 -10.14 2.31 -7.47
C ALA A 206 -10.92 3.64 -7.39
N PRO A 207 -10.38 4.76 -7.91
CA PRO A 207 -10.94 6.09 -7.67
C PRO A 207 -12.32 6.32 -8.28
N LYS A 208 -12.74 5.45 -9.19
CA LYS A 208 -14.06 5.50 -9.84
C LYS A 208 -15.09 4.55 -9.20
N ALA A 209 -14.68 3.63 -8.32
CA ALA A 209 -15.59 2.73 -7.63
C ALA A 209 -16.59 3.50 -6.75
N ARG A 210 -17.76 2.94 -6.54
CA ARG A 210 -18.75 3.44 -5.58
C ARG A 210 -18.46 2.88 -4.20
N LEU A 211 -18.85 3.60 -3.17
CA LEU A 211 -18.70 3.20 -1.78
C LEU A 211 -20.06 3.06 -1.10
N ALA A 212 -20.21 1.99 -0.34
CA ALA A 212 -21.21 1.85 0.70
C ALA A 212 -20.49 1.69 2.05
N VAL A 213 -20.96 2.36 3.08
CA VAL A 213 -20.33 2.38 4.41
C VAL A 213 -21.23 1.69 5.41
N TYR A 214 -20.65 0.80 6.21
CA TYR A 214 -21.31 0.04 7.28
C TYR A 214 -20.48 0.25 8.56
N LYS A 215 -20.88 1.21 9.38
CA LYS A 215 -20.17 1.51 10.64
C LYS A 215 -20.56 0.48 11.69
N VAL A 216 -19.57 -0.21 12.25
CA VAL A 216 -19.70 -1.27 13.28
C VAL A 216 -18.80 -1.03 14.48
N CYS A 217 -17.97 0.00 14.44
CA CYS A 217 -17.01 0.32 15.49
C CYS A 217 -17.28 1.71 16.08
N TRP A 218 -17.14 1.81 17.39
CA TRP A 218 -17.45 2.96 18.19
C TRP A 218 -16.23 3.36 19.00
N LYS A 219 -15.89 4.63 19.06
CA LYS A 219 -14.65 5.12 19.68
C LYS A 219 -14.58 4.75 21.17
N SER A 220 -15.70 4.84 21.87
CA SER A 220 -15.79 4.60 23.31
C SER A 220 -15.85 3.12 23.69
N SER A 221 -16.36 2.24 22.83
CA SER A 221 -16.66 0.86 23.16
C SER A 221 -16.11 -0.20 22.19
N GLY A 222 -15.42 0.22 21.12
CA GLY A 222 -14.83 -0.69 20.14
C GLY A 222 -15.81 -1.25 19.12
N CYS A 223 -15.59 -2.48 18.67
CA CYS A 223 -16.37 -3.15 17.64
C CYS A 223 -17.00 -4.43 18.21
N PHE A 224 -18.30 -4.61 18.01
CA PHE A 224 -19.02 -5.77 18.55
C PHE A 224 -19.32 -6.80 17.47
N ASP A 225 -19.16 -8.06 17.81
CA ASP A 225 -19.32 -9.22 16.92
C ASP A 225 -20.68 -9.28 16.23
N PHE A 226 -21.75 -9.00 16.96
CA PHE A 226 -23.10 -9.02 16.41
C PHE A 226 -23.36 -7.88 15.44
N ASP A 227 -22.84 -6.70 15.72
CA ASP A 227 -22.96 -5.53 14.83
C ASP A 227 -22.13 -5.76 13.55
N ILE A 228 -20.96 -6.41 13.66
CA ILE A 228 -20.15 -6.84 12.51
C ILE A 228 -20.93 -7.83 11.64
N LEU A 229 -21.54 -8.86 12.25
CA LEU A 229 -22.28 -9.87 11.50
C LEU A 229 -23.52 -9.28 10.81
N ALA A 230 -24.25 -8.39 11.50
CA ALA A 230 -25.40 -7.67 10.93
C ALA A 230 -24.98 -6.77 9.75
N ALA A 231 -23.78 -6.19 9.80
CA ALA A 231 -23.23 -5.39 8.71
C ALA A 231 -22.85 -6.25 7.50
N PHE A 232 -22.31 -7.46 7.71
CA PHE A 232 -22.08 -8.43 6.62
C PHE A 232 -23.38 -8.82 5.93
N ASP A 233 -24.41 -9.15 6.71
CA ASP A 233 -25.74 -9.49 6.19
C ASP A 233 -26.32 -8.36 5.34
N ALA A 234 -26.27 -7.13 5.86
CA ALA A 234 -26.72 -5.95 5.12
C ALA A 234 -25.90 -5.70 3.85
N ALA A 235 -24.57 -5.85 3.88
CA ALA A 235 -23.70 -5.62 2.72
C ALA A 235 -23.98 -6.66 1.61
N VAL A 236 -24.18 -7.92 1.96
CA VAL A 236 -24.54 -8.98 1.02
C VAL A 236 -25.92 -8.72 0.41
N ASN A 237 -26.89 -8.32 1.22
CA ASN A 237 -28.24 -7.97 0.75
C ASN A 237 -28.25 -6.71 -0.15
N ASP A 238 -27.33 -5.77 0.07
CA ASP A 238 -27.13 -4.58 -0.77
C ASP A 238 -26.35 -4.88 -2.06
N VAL A 239 -25.99 -6.15 -2.31
CA VAL A 239 -25.33 -6.66 -3.51
C VAL A 239 -24.00 -5.94 -3.79
N VAL A 240 -23.13 -5.84 -2.79
CA VAL A 240 -21.79 -5.30 -2.96
C VAL A 240 -20.87 -6.32 -3.63
N ASP A 241 -19.94 -5.87 -4.47
CA ASP A 241 -18.97 -6.75 -5.15
C ASP A 241 -17.76 -7.11 -4.24
N VAL A 242 -17.37 -6.17 -3.36
CA VAL A 242 -16.17 -6.30 -2.51
C VAL A 242 -16.46 -5.75 -1.13
N ILE A 243 -16.19 -6.55 -0.10
CA ILE A 243 -16.18 -6.13 1.30
C ILE A 243 -14.72 -5.91 1.73
N SER A 244 -14.44 -4.74 2.30
CA SER A 244 -13.17 -4.38 2.92
C SER A 244 -13.37 -4.27 4.43
N ILE A 245 -12.78 -5.19 5.19
CA ILE A 245 -12.88 -5.21 6.65
C ILE A 245 -11.49 -5.13 7.28
N SER A 246 -11.29 -4.13 8.13
CA SER A 246 -10.00 -3.89 8.81
C SER A 246 -10.16 -3.95 10.33
N VAL A 247 -10.85 -4.99 10.78
CA VAL A 247 -11.12 -5.32 12.18
C VAL A 247 -10.63 -6.74 12.43
N GLY A 248 -10.21 -7.05 13.64
CA GLY A 248 -9.76 -8.38 14.05
C GLY A 248 -9.65 -8.48 15.57
N GLY A 249 -9.50 -9.69 16.10
CA GLY A 249 -9.32 -9.92 17.54
C GLY A 249 -8.04 -9.24 18.06
N GLY A 250 -8.14 -8.54 19.19
CA GLY A 250 -7.05 -7.81 19.83
C GLY A 250 -6.15 -8.67 20.73
N ASP A 251 -6.54 -9.90 21.05
CA ASP A 251 -5.93 -10.67 22.14
C ASP A 251 -4.96 -11.76 21.65
N GLY A 252 -4.66 -11.79 20.35
CA GLY A 252 -3.80 -12.84 19.76
C GLY A 252 -4.41 -14.27 19.84
N ILE A 253 -5.61 -14.40 20.38
CA ILE A 253 -6.32 -15.68 20.47
C ILE A 253 -7.13 -15.89 19.19
N SER A 254 -6.70 -16.86 18.40
CA SER A 254 -7.42 -17.26 17.20
C SER A 254 -8.70 -18.03 17.60
N THR A 255 -9.83 -17.36 17.46
CA THR A 255 -11.13 -18.00 17.59
C THR A 255 -11.37 -18.95 16.42
N THR A 256 -11.92 -20.13 16.70
CA THR A 256 -12.27 -21.11 15.64
C THR A 256 -13.26 -20.52 14.63
N TYR A 257 -13.17 -20.90 13.37
CA TYR A 257 -13.93 -20.28 12.27
C TYR A 257 -15.43 -20.19 12.49
N HIS A 258 -16.04 -21.16 13.17
CA HIS A 258 -17.47 -21.20 13.44
C HIS A 258 -17.91 -20.33 14.64
N LEU A 259 -16.95 -19.73 15.34
CA LEU A 259 -17.20 -18.79 16.44
C LEU A 259 -16.71 -17.39 16.15
N ASP A 260 -16.00 -17.20 15.02
CA ASP A 260 -15.50 -15.90 14.57
C ASP A 260 -16.54 -15.22 13.66
N PRO A 261 -17.18 -14.12 14.07
CA PRO A 261 -18.23 -13.47 13.30
C PRO A 261 -17.73 -12.92 11.96
N ILE A 262 -16.45 -12.54 11.85
CA ILE A 262 -15.84 -12.13 10.59
C ILE A 262 -15.72 -13.33 9.63
N ALA A 263 -15.29 -14.48 10.15
CA ALA A 263 -15.22 -15.70 9.37
C ALA A 263 -16.63 -16.17 8.95
N ILE A 264 -17.62 -16.14 9.84
CA ILE A 264 -19.01 -16.50 9.54
C ILE A 264 -19.62 -15.58 8.48
N GLY A 265 -19.51 -14.25 8.66
CA GLY A 265 -20.01 -13.26 7.71
C GLY A 265 -19.35 -13.37 6.34
N ALA A 266 -18.03 -13.55 6.33
CA ALA A 266 -17.28 -13.75 5.10
C ALA A 266 -17.65 -15.07 4.40
N TYR A 267 -17.96 -16.14 5.13
CA TYR A 267 -18.45 -17.39 4.54
C TYR A 267 -19.80 -17.19 3.85
N GLY A 268 -20.73 -16.48 4.50
CA GLY A 268 -22.02 -16.12 3.91
C GLY A 268 -21.89 -15.28 2.63
N ALA A 269 -20.81 -14.52 2.50
CA ALA A 269 -20.51 -13.71 1.32
C ALA A 269 -19.95 -14.52 0.14
N VAL A 270 -19.49 -15.76 0.33
CA VAL A 270 -18.89 -16.58 -0.75
C VAL A 270 -19.94 -17.00 -1.78
N SER A 271 -21.11 -17.45 -1.35
CA SER A 271 -22.18 -17.91 -2.26
C SER A 271 -22.74 -16.82 -3.16
N PRO A 272 -22.95 -15.57 -2.68
CA PRO A 272 -23.29 -14.43 -3.53
C PRO A 272 -22.12 -13.87 -4.35
N GLU A 273 -20.97 -14.53 -4.36
CA GLU A 273 -19.77 -14.13 -5.10
C GLU A 273 -19.16 -12.79 -4.67
N VAL A 274 -19.31 -12.42 -3.40
CA VAL A 274 -18.70 -11.21 -2.82
C VAL A 274 -17.27 -11.50 -2.37
N PHE A 275 -16.31 -10.71 -2.84
CA PHE A 275 -14.91 -10.82 -2.41
C PHE A 275 -14.72 -10.15 -1.05
N VAL A 276 -14.08 -10.85 -0.10
CA VAL A 276 -13.79 -10.30 1.23
C VAL A 276 -12.28 -10.17 1.42
N SER A 277 -11.82 -8.93 1.65
CA SER A 277 -10.45 -8.61 2.05
C SER A 277 -10.39 -8.19 3.51
N SER A 278 -9.44 -8.72 4.25
CA SER A 278 -9.24 -8.44 5.67
C SER A 278 -7.78 -8.12 6.01
N SER A 279 -7.56 -7.41 7.12
CA SER A 279 -6.22 -7.11 7.63
C SER A 279 -5.70 -8.24 8.52
N THR A 280 -4.36 -8.41 8.59
CA THR A 280 -3.73 -9.43 9.46
C THR A 280 -3.74 -9.08 10.95
N GLY A 281 -3.99 -7.83 11.33
CA GLY A 281 -3.69 -7.31 12.67
C GLY A 281 -2.34 -6.59 12.74
N ASN A 282 -2.11 -5.87 13.85
CA ASN A 282 -0.93 -5.01 14.03
C ASN A 282 -0.05 -5.46 15.23
N ASP A 283 -0.18 -6.72 15.66
CA ASP A 283 0.47 -7.28 16.85
C ASP A 283 1.72 -8.11 16.51
N GLY A 284 2.34 -7.80 15.33
CA GLY A 284 3.61 -8.38 14.93
C GLY A 284 4.78 -7.91 15.81
N PRO A 285 5.95 -8.52 15.69
CA PRO A 285 6.37 -9.48 14.65
C PRO A 285 6.28 -10.97 15.08
N ASN A 286 5.64 -11.28 16.18
CA ASN A 286 5.61 -12.65 16.71
C ASN A 286 4.96 -13.62 15.73
N LEU A 287 5.44 -14.86 15.69
CA LEU A 287 4.82 -15.94 14.95
C LEU A 287 3.40 -16.21 15.49
N MET A 288 2.50 -16.68 14.62
CA MET A 288 1.11 -16.97 14.95
C MET A 288 0.28 -15.78 15.45
N SER A 289 0.76 -14.54 15.26
CA SER A 289 0.00 -13.34 15.64
C SER A 289 -1.04 -12.92 14.62
N VAL A 290 -1.08 -13.54 13.43
CA VAL A 290 -2.02 -13.23 12.36
C VAL A 290 -3.46 -13.54 12.76
N THR A 291 -4.38 -12.61 12.51
CA THR A 291 -5.83 -12.74 12.70
C THR A 291 -6.54 -12.87 11.35
N ASN A 292 -7.88 -13.06 11.37
CA ASN A 292 -8.66 -13.24 10.13
C ASN A 292 -8.17 -14.44 9.31
N LEU A 293 -8.09 -15.59 9.93
CA LEU A 293 -7.43 -16.80 9.44
C LEU A 293 -8.23 -17.61 8.42
N ALA A 294 -9.53 -17.33 8.27
CA ALA A 294 -10.42 -18.12 7.42
C ALA A 294 -9.92 -18.13 5.96
N HIS A 295 -9.95 -19.30 5.35
CA HIS A 295 -9.38 -19.52 4.02
C HIS A 295 -10.30 -19.09 2.87
N TRP A 296 -11.52 -18.63 3.15
CA TRP A 296 -12.41 -18.01 2.16
C TRP A 296 -12.30 -16.49 2.09
N LEU A 297 -11.59 -15.84 2.99
CA LEU A 297 -11.24 -14.42 2.88
C LEU A 297 -9.76 -14.22 2.52
N VAL A 298 -9.41 -13.03 2.06
CA VAL A 298 -8.02 -12.66 1.74
C VAL A 298 -7.44 -11.82 2.87
N THR A 299 -6.40 -12.36 3.52
CA THR A 299 -5.76 -11.74 4.68
C THR A 299 -4.49 -11.01 4.25
N VAL A 300 -4.46 -9.70 4.45
CA VAL A 300 -3.46 -8.80 3.89
C VAL A 300 -2.54 -8.23 4.95
N ARG A 301 -1.23 -8.37 4.74
CA ARG A 301 -0.16 -7.83 5.56
C ARG A 301 0.37 -6.50 5.03
N ALA A 302 0.93 -5.67 5.91
CA ALA A 302 1.48 -4.36 5.55
C ALA A 302 2.96 -4.44 5.16
N GLY A 303 3.30 -3.75 4.07
CA GLY A 303 4.68 -3.49 3.64
C GLY A 303 4.93 -2.01 3.39
N THR A 304 6.20 -1.64 3.27
CA THR A 304 6.62 -0.28 2.93
C THR A 304 6.37 0.04 1.46
N ILE A 305 6.48 1.31 1.13
CA ILE A 305 6.63 1.83 -0.24
C ILE A 305 8.02 2.44 -0.38
N ASP A 306 8.36 2.92 -1.56
CA ASP A 306 9.62 3.61 -1.86
C ASP A 306 9.65 5.08 -1.40
N ARG A 307 8.79 5.45 -0.46
CA ARG A 307 8.70 6.79 0.13
C ARG A 307 9.04 6.74 1.60
N ASN A 308 9.85 7.71 2.04
CA ASN A 308 10.15 7.96 3.44
C ASN A 308 10.04 9.46 3.75
N PHE A 309 9.91 9.79 5.01
CA PHE A 309 9.93 11.15 5.53
C PHE A 309 11.23 11.32 6.31
N SER A 310 12.33 11.55 5.59
CA SER A 310 13.68 11.45 6.14
C SER A 310 14.15 12.75 6.79
N ALA A 311 14.90 12.64 7.87
CA ALA A 311 15.77 13.68 8.43
C ALA A 311 17.05 13.03 8.93
N ASP A 312 18.11 13.77 9.17
CA ASP A 312 19.37 13.29 9.75
C ASP A 312 19.54 13.85 11.16
N VAL A 313 20.04 13.05 12.07
CA VAL A 313 20.53 13.54 13.36
C VAL A 313 22.02 13.85 13.21
N ILE A 314 22.43 15.07 13.55
CA ILE A 314 23.80 15.51 13.53
C ILE A 314 24.24 15.74 14.96
N LEU A 315 25.20 14.93 15.44
CA LEU A 315 25.76 15.05 16.76
C LEU A 315 26.86 16.11 16.80
N SER A 316 27.13 16.68 17.96
CA SER A 316 28.22 17.68 18.13
C SER A 316 29.61 17.13 17.84
N ASP A 317 29.79 15.82 17.82
CA ASP A 317 31.04 15.15 17.41
C ASP A 317 31.18 14.93 15.90
N GLY A 318 30.23 15.44 15.11
CA GLY A 318 30.23 15.36 13.65
C GLY A 318 29.75 14.05 13.06
N ARG A 319 29.38 13.04 13.86
CA ARG A 319 28.80 11.80 13.38
C ARG A 319 27.39 12.04 12.83
N ARG A 320 27.13 11.51 11.65
CA ARG A 320 25.83 11.56 11.00
C ARG A 320 25.17 10.19 11.12
N LEU A 321 24.02 10.13 11.76
CA LEU A 321 23.20 8.93 11.83
C LEU A 321 22.00 9.10 10.89
N ASN A 322 21.70 8.09 10.11
CA ASN A 322 20.64 8.11 9.05
C ASN A 322 19.23 7.98 9.61
N SER A 323 18.92 8.65 10.68
CA SER A 323 17.57 8.91 11.16
C SER A 323 17.60 9.72 12.46
N MET A 324 17.00 10.53 12.60
CA MET A 324 16.05 11.56 12.89
C MET A 324 15.92 11.93 14.36
N TYR A 325 16.56 12.98 14.79
CA TYR A 325 16.28 13.92 15.89
C TYR A 325 16.93 13.71 17.26
N PRO A 326 17.19 14.76 17.97
CA PRO A 326 18.22 15.02 18.97
C PRO A 326 17.83 14.86 20.47
N LEU A 327 18.66 14.90 21.38
CA LEU A 327 19.28 14.09 22.41
C LEU A 327 19.10 14.51 23.86
N VAL A 328 18.34 13.80 24.68
CA VAL A 328 18.66 13.42 26.08
C VAL A 328 17.98 12.09 26.43
N TYR A 329 18.70 11.13 27.00
CA TYR A 329 18.14 9.89 27.55
C TYR A 329 17.97 9.99 29.06
N LEU A 330 16.78 9.68 29.57
CA LEU A 330 16.43 9.83 30.98
C LEU A 330 16.75 8.60 31.84
N GLU A 331 17.71 7.73 31.42
CA GLU A 331 18.05 6.50 32.14
C GLU A 331 18.50 6.73 33.58
N LYS A 332 19.07 7.91 33.89
CA LYS A 332 19.50 8.26 35.24
C LYS A 332 18.37 8.58 36.21
N SER A 333 17.13 8.76 35.74
CA SER A 333 15.98 8.78 36.63
C SER A 333 15.64 7.33 36.97
N LYS A 334 15.80 6.94 38.23
CA LYS A 334 15.55 5.59 38.76
C LYS A 334 14.10 5.07 38.57
N VAL A 335 13.32 5.68 37.72
CA VAL A 335 11.90 5.39 37.51
C VAL A 335 11.70 5.02 36.06
N LEU A 336 11.38 3.76 35.79
CA LEU A 336 11.08 3.21 34.47
C LEU A 336 10.04 4.05 33.70
N SER A 337 9.10 4.69 34.40
CA SER A 337 8.08 5.55 33.84
C SER A 337 8.63 6.76 33.08
N ALA A 338 9.77 7.32 33.48
CA ALA A 338 10.37 8.49 32.81
C ALA A 338 11.02 8.12 31.46
N SER A 339 11.71 6.98 31.37
CA SER A 339 12.28 6.49 30.10
C SER A 339 11.18 6.12 29.08
N LEU A 340 9.98 5.82 29.57
CA LEU A 340 8.80 5.53 28.76
C LEU A 340 7.93 6.77 28.52
N CYS A 341 8.27 7.95 29.03
CA CYS A 341 7.46 9.17 28.97
C CYS A 341 5.99 8.90 29.34
N MET A 342 5.77 8.26 30.48
CA MET A 342 4.44 8.06 31.04
C MET A 342 3.87 9.40 31.53
N GLU A 343 2.57 9.50 31.59
CA GLU A 343 1.88 10.69 32.08
C GLU A 343 2.40 11.10 33.48
N ASN A 344 2.66 12.39 33.67
CA ASN A 344 3.23 12.98 34.91
C ASN A 344 4.59 12.43 35.35
N SER A 345 5.34 11.74 34.49
CA SER A 345 6.63 11.12 34.84
C SER A 345 7.85 12.01 34.60
N LEU A 346 7.68 13.15 33.92
CA LEU A 346 8.79 14.02 33.52
C LEU A 346 8.86 15.27 34.44
N ASP A 347 10.06 15.55 34.97
CA ASP A 347 10.34 16.80 35.68
C ASP A 347 10.64 17.93 34.66
N PRO A 348 9.82 18.98 34.59
CA PRO A 348 10.04 20.11 33.69
C PRO A 348 11.40 20.80 33.87
N ASN A 349 11.98 20.81 35.07
CA ASN A 349 13.29 21.41 35.32
C ASN A 349 14.42 20.61 34.67
N VAL A 350 14.24 19.30 34.48
CA VAL A 350 15.21 18.42 33.85
C VAL A 350 15.02 18.43 32.31
N VAL A 351 13.79 18.57 31.83
CA VAL A 351 13.39 18.33 30.43
C VAL A 351 13.37 19.61 29.60
N LYS A 352 13.02 20.74 30.20
CA LYS A 352 12.79 22.01 29.49
C LYS A 352 13.98 22.42 28.62
N GLY A 353 13.71 22.70 27.34
CA GLY A 353 14.70 23.11 26.34
C GLY A 353 15.65 21.99 25.89
N LYS A 354 15.40 20.75 26.29
CA LYS A 354 16.19 19.60 25.91
C LYS A 354 15.41 18.66 25.02
N ILE A 355 16.09 17.73 24.43
CA ILE A 355 15.58 16.73 23.55
C ILE A 355 15.67 15.38 24.23
N ILE A 356 14.55 14.69 24.33
CA ILE A 356 14.37 13.50 25.14
C ILE A 356 14.40 12.26 24.27
N ILE A 357 15.32 11.35 24.55
CA ILE A 357 15.30 9.99 24.03
C ILE A 357 14.37 9.18 24.93
N TYR A 358 13.38 8.50 24.35
CA TYR A 358 12.52 7.59 25.10
C TYR A 358 12.44 6.21 24.45
N ASP A 359 12.16 5.21 25.25
CA ASP A 359 11.93 3.85 24.77
C ASP A 359 10.47 3.64 24.33
N ARG A 360 10.32 2.94 23.20
CA ARG A 360 9.02 2.51 22.73
C ARG A 360 8.53 1.33 23.57
N LYS A 361 7.47 1.50 24.34
CA LYS A 361 6.68 0.46 25.05
C LYS A 361 5.47 1.09 25.71
N SER A 362 4.51 0.28 26.13
CA SER A 362 3.38 0.54 27.04
C SER A 362 2.33 1.52 26.58
N ASN A 363 2.64 2.79 26.31
CA ASN A 363 1.67 3.80 25.89
C ASN A 363 1.86 4.23 24.42
N PRO A 364 0.83 4.80 23.75
CA PRO A 364 0.91 5.28 22.38
C PRO A 364 2.04 6.28 22.18
N MET A 365 2.76 6.18 21.05
CA MET A 365 3.91 7.04 20.77
C MET A 365 3.55 8.52 20.74
N VAL A 366 2.38 8.87 20.21
CA VAL A 366 1.91 10.26 20.18
C VAL A 366 1.59 10.81 21.58
N ALA A 367 1.12 9.95 22.51
CA ALA A 367 0.92 10.33 23.91
C ALA A 367 2.24 10.66 24.61
N LYS A 368 3.31 9.92 24.33
CA LYS A 368 4.67 10.26 24.82
C LYS A 368 5.08 11.66 24.35
N GLY A 369 4.78 12.00 23.09
CA GLY A 369 5.02 13.34 22.53
C GLY A 369 4.29 14.44 23.28
N MET A 370 3.06 14.19 23.74
CA MET A 370 2.32 15.15 24.57
C MET A 370 2.99 15.38 25.91
N VAL A 371 3.35 14.31 26.62
CA VAL A 371 4.02 14.38 27.92
C VAL A 371 5.34 15.17 27.84
N VAL A 372 6.15 14.96 26.79
CA VAL A 372 7.37 15.73 26.58
C VAL A 372 7.09 17.19 26.24
N LYS A 373 6.06 17.46 25.44
CA LYS A 373 5.64 18.83 25.10
C LYS A 373 5.22 19.61 26.34
N GLU A 374 4.41 19.01 27.19
CA GLU A 374 3.94 19.60 28.44
C GLU A 374 5.09 19.91 29.39
N ALA A 375 6.11 19.05 29.41
CA ALA A 375 7.34 19.29 30.14
C ALA A 375 8.31 20.29 29.46
N GLY A 376 7.95 20.81 28.26
CA GLY A 376 8.74 21.80 27.53
C GLY A 376 9.97 21.26 26.81
N GLY A 377 10.00 19.95 26.55
CA GLY A 377 11.05 19.26 25.80
C GLY A 377 10.74 19.05 24.32
N MET A 378 11.69 18.48 23.59
CA MET A 378 11.57 17.90 22.27
C MET A 378 11.74 16.39 22.37
N ILE A 379 11.39 15.61 21.35
CA ILE A 379 11.28 14.16 21.53
C ILE A 379 12.01 13.36 20.46
N LEU A 380 12.51 12.18 20.87
CA LEU A 380 13.13 11.20 20.00
C LEU A 380 12.68 9.78 20.41
N ALA A 381 12.11 9.05 19.48
CA ALA A 381 11.59 7.72 19.71
C ALA A 381 12.64 6.66 19.38
N ASN A 382 12.98 5.82 20.34
CA ASN A 382 13.76 4.61 20.10
C ASN A 382 12.82 3.48 19.62
N GLY A 383 13.04 2.98 18.40
CA GLY A 383 12.26 1.88 17.83
C GLY A 383 12.56 0.54 18.52
N ALA A 384 11.58 -0.38 18.44
CA ALA A 384 11.73 -1.73 18.99
C ALA A 384 12.45 -2.69 18.02
N SER A 385 12.79 -2.28 16.81
CA SER A 385 13.41 -3.10 15.78
C SER A 385 14.29 -2.26 14.86
N ASN A 386 15.27 -2.90 14.22
CA ASN A 386 16.17 -2.25 13.28
C ASN A 386 15.46 -1.93 11.97
N GLY A 387 15.39 -0.65 11.59
CA GLY A 387 15.09 -0.14 10.24
C GLY A 387 13.78 -0.57 9.58
N GLU A 388 13.30 -1.74 9.88
CA GLU A 388 12.16 -2.40 9.25
C GLU A 388 10.86 -2.04 9.95
N GLY A 389 10.18 -1.02 9.46
CA GLY A 389 8.88 -0.66 9.97
C GLY A 389 8.89 0.46 11.00
N LEU A 390 9.87 1.33 10.93
CA LEU A 390 9.75 2.64 11.54
C LEU A 390 8.53 3.32 10.95
N VAL A 391 7.64 3.79 11.83
CA VAL A 391 6.39 4.43 11.44
C VAL A 391 6.40 5.87 11.87
N ASP A 392 6.00 6.75 10.95
CA ASP A 392 5.81 8.14 11.24
C ASP A 392 4.43 8.35 11.88
N ASN A 393 4.38 9.21 12.88
CA ASN A 393 3.15 9.57 13.57
C ASN A 393 2.96 11.09 13.57
N ALA A 394 1.72 11.53 13.65
CA ALA A 394 1.36 12.93 13.59
C ALA A 394 1.62 13.66 14.92
N TYR A 395 2.84 13.61 15.43
CA TYR A 395 3.21 14.27 16.69
C TYR A 395 2.90 15.77 16.72
N LEU A 396 2.79 16.30 17.92
CA LEU A 396 2.63 17.75 18.19
C LEU A 396 3.95 18.49 18.41
N LEU A 397 5.04 17.74 18.33
CA LEU A 397 6.43 18.20 18.42
C LEU A 397 7.23 17.68 17.24
N PRO A 398 8.34 18.32 16.87
CA PRO A 398 9.34 17.69 16.06
C PRO A 398 9.78 16.38 16.72
N THR A 399 9.57 15.27 16.04
CA THR A 399 9.82 13.92 16.58
C THR A 399 10.43 13.06 15.51
N CYS A 400 11.21 12.09 15.95
CA CYS A 400 11.79 11.10 15.10
C CYS A 400 11.73 9.69 15.69
N SER A 401 11.71 8.71 14.80
CA SER A 401 11.82 7.30 15.14
C SER A 401 13.18 6.76 14.71
N LEU A 402 13.92 6.18 15.64
CA LEU A 402 15.19 5.48 15.41
C LEU A 402 14.98 3.97 15.47
N GLY A 403 15.80 3.23 14.74
CA GLY A 403 15.93 1.79 14.94
C GLY A 403 16.58 1.48 16.30
N SER A 404 16.52 0.22 16.74
CA SER A 404 17.11 -0.19 18.02
C SER A 404 18.61 0.10 18.08
N ASP A 405 19.36 -0.27 17.04
CA ASP A 405 20.82 -0.07 17.01
C ASP A 405 21.22 1.40 17.02
N GLU A 406 20.49 2.24 16.27
CA GLU A 406 20.69 3.69 16.26
C GLU A 406 20.30 4.31 17.61
N GLY A 407 19.22 3.84 18.22
CA GLY A 407 18.80 4.25 19.56
C GLY A 407 19.83 3.91 20.62
N ASP A 408 20.42 2.72 20.58
CA ASP A 408 21.46 2.29 21.52
C ASP A 408 22.76 3.06 21.30
N ALA A 409 23.13 3.33 20.04
CA ALA A 409 24.26 4.21 19.73
C ALA A 409 24.07 5.63 20.30
N MET A 410 22.85 6.15 20.24
CA MET A 410 22.50 7.46 20.79
C MET A 410 22.57 7.49 22.32
N LYS A 411 22.06 6.45 23.00
CA LYS A 411 22.17 6.31 24.46
C LYS A 411 23.63 6.24 24.89
N SER A 412 24.44 5.48 24.15
CA SER A 412 25.90 5.38 24.40
C SER A 412 26.58 6.73 24.23
N TYR A 413 26.24 7.51 23.23
CA TYR A 413 26.76 8.87 23.03
C TYR A 413 26.38 9.80 24.20
N VAL A 414 25.14 9.78 24.65
CA VAL A 414 24.68 10.60 25.81
C VAL A 414 25.42 10.21 27.07
N SER A 415 25.70 8.94 27.29
CA SER A 415 26.40 8.45 28.48
C SER A 415 27.90 8.74 28.47
N SER A 416 28.54 8.79 27.29
CA SER A 416 29.98 8.99 27.15
C SER A 416 30.39 10.45 26.92
N SER A 417 29.51 11.29 26.45
CA SER A 417 29.81 12.70 26.14
C SER A 417 29.57 13.58 27.37
N PRO A 418 30.51 14.45 27.76
CA PRO A 418 30.32 15.40 28.86
C PRO A 418 29.25 16.46 28.55
N ASN A 419 29.02 16.77 27.31
CA ASN A 419 28.01 17.73 26.87
C ASN A 419 27.33 17.23 25.58
N PRO A 420 26.42 16.26 25.69
CA PRO A 420 25.79 15.67 24.52
C PRO A 420 24.78 16.62 23.92
N THR A 421 25.07 17.10 22.71
CA THR A 421 24.18 17.98 21.94
C THR A 421 24.02 17.48 20.52
N ALA A 422 22.88 17.78 19.92
CA ALA A 422 22.59 17.40 18.55
C ALA A 422 21.65 18.41 17.87
N THR A 423 21.56 18.33 16.57
CA THR A 423 20.60 19.07 15.75
C THR A 423 19.98 18.18 14.70
N ILE A 424 18.94 18.68 14.04
CA ILE A 424 18.11 17.95 13.11
C ILE A 424 18.21 18.59 11.72
N ASP A 425 18.39 17.76 10.72
CA ASP A 425 18.34 18.15 9.33
C ASP A 425 17.17 17.45 8.63
N VAL A 426 16.04 18.14 8.50
CA VAL A 426 14.80 17.60 7.92
C VAL A 426 14.89 17.56 6.40
N LYS A 427 14.82 16.36 5.81
CA LYS A 427 14.83 16.14 4.35
C LYS A 427 13.42 16.23 3.73
N GLY A 428 12.39 16.19 4.56
CA GLY A 428 11.00 16.12 4.10
C GLY A 428 10.65 14.80 3.43
N THR A 429 9.89 14.86 2.35
CA THR A 429 9.46 13.66 1.61
C THR A 429 10.52 13.22 0.61
N VAL A 430 11.05 12.02 0.80
CA VAL A 430 12.03 11.39 -0.10
C VAL A 430 11.38 10.20 -0.79
N ILE A 431 11.57 10.10 -2.12
CA ILE A 431 11.02 9.04 -2.98
C ILE A 431 12.16 8.23 -3.58
N GLY A 432 11.88 6.98 -3.94
CA GLY A 432 12.87 6.09 -4.55
C GLY A 432 13.75 5.36 -3.53
N ILE A 433 13.34 5.33 -2.26
CA ILE A 433 14.04 4.63 -1.17
C ILE A 433 14.11 3.14 -1.45
N LYS A 434 15.28 2.56 -1.25
CA LYS A 434 15.54 1.12 -1.38
C LYS A 434 16.25 0.59 -0.13
N PRO A 435 15.90 -0.66 0.31
CA PRO A 435 14.92 -1.56 -0.28
C PRO A 435 13.49 -1.05 -0.08
N ALA A 436 12.63 -1.20 -1.11
CA ALA A 436 11.19 -0.99 -0.99
C ALA A 436 10.49 -2.36 -1.02
N LEU A 437 9.29 -2.43 -0.44
CA LEU A 437 8.54 -3.67 -0.18
C LEU A 437 9.08 -4.46 1.03
N VAL A 438 9.62 -3.77 2.02
CA VAL A 438 9.98 -4.38 3.31
C VAL A 438 8.69 -4.61 4.10
N VAL A 439 8.59 -5.76 4.75
CA VAL A 439 7.45 -6.10 5.60
C VAL A 439 7.51 -5.26 6.87
N ALA A 440 6.39 -4.66 7.26
CA ALA A 440 6.33 -3.85 8.47
C ALA A 440 6.41 -4.73 9.73
N SER A 441 7.24 -4.34 10.70
CA SER A 441 7.46 -5.10 11.93
C SER A 441 6.18 -5.24 12.78
N PHE A 442 5.33 -4.22 12.80
CA PHE A 442 4.05 -4.26 13.52
C PHE A 442 3.03 -5.20 12.89
N SER A 443 3.21 -5.55 11.63
CA SER A 443 2.24 -6.37 10.91
C SER A 443 2.26 -7.81 11.42
N ALA A 444 1.11 -8.33 11.82
CA ALA A 444 0.97 -9.66 12.40
C ALA A 444 1.41 -10.76 11.43
N ARG A 445 2.03 -11.82 11.96
CA ARG A 445 2.81 -12.83 11.22
C ARG A 445 2.16 -14.22 11.29
N GLY A 446 2.22 -14.98 10.20
CA GLY A 446 1.90 -16.40 10.17
C GLY A 446 2.82 -17.26 11.05
N PRO A 447 2.60 -18.57 11.06
CA PRO A 447 1.61 -19.35 10.32
C PRO A 447 0.16 -19.16 10.79
N ASN A 448 -0.77 -19.81 10.07
CA ASN A 448 -2.19 -19.90 10.46
C ASN A 448 -2.34 -20.83 11.67
N GLY A 449 -2.59 -20.28 12.85
CA GLY A 449 -2.69 -21.06 14.09
C GLY A 449 -3.87 -22.05 14.15
N LEU A 450 -4.91 -21.88 13.32
CA LEU A 450 -6.06 -22.80 13.26
C LEU A 450 -5.88 -23.93 12.24
N ASN A 451 -5.08 -23.67 11.20
CA ASN A 451 -4.88 -24.60 10.10
C ASN A 451 -3.52 -24.35 9.44
N LEU A 452 -2.51 -25.05 9.95
CA LEU A 452 -1.11 -24.89 9.52
C LEU A 452 -0.90 -25.21 8.03
N GLU A 453 -1.78 -26.01 7.41
CA GLU A 453 -1.71 -26.39 6.00
C GLU A 453 -2.18 -25.28 5.03
N ILE A 454 -2.78 -24.23 5.56
CA ILE A 454 -3.24 -23.07 4.78
C ILE A 454 -2.34 -21.88 5.05
N LEU A 455 -1.63 -21.43 4.02
CA LEU A 455 -0.74 -20.28 4.15
C LEU A 455 -1.53 -19.00 4.51
N LYS A 456 -1.16 -18.39 5.62
CA LYS A 456 -1.56 -17.04 6.01
C LYS A 456 -0.32 -16.27 6.49
N PRO A 457 -0.20 -14.98 6.16
CA PRO A 457 -1.09 -14.15 5.32
C PRO A 457 -1.13 -14.63 3.86
N ASP A 458 -2.10 -14.12 3.08
CA ASP A 458 -2.19 -14.43 1.64
C ASP A 458 -1.16 -13.65 0.82
N LEU A 459 -1.00 -12.35 1.12
CA LEU A 459 -0.06 -11.47 0.43
C LEU A 459 0.22 -10.22 1.27
N ILE A 460 1.18 -9.41 0.80
CA ILE A 460 1.44 -8.07 1.34
C ILE A 460 1.07 -6.98 0.33
N ALA A 461 0.67 -5.83 0.87
CA ALA A 461 0.41 -4.62 0.11
C ALA A 461 0.93 -3.38 0.86
N PRO A 462 1.06 -2.21 0.21
CA PRO A 462 1.50 -0.99 0.89
C PRO A 462 0.60 -0.61 2.06
N GLY A 463 1.17 -0.51 3.24
CA GLY A 463 0.48 -0.20 4.49
C GLY A 463 1.27 0.70 5.45
N VAL A 464 2.49 1.11 5.07
CA VAL A 464 3.37 1.98 5.87
C VAL A 464 3.41 3.38 5.27
N ASN A 465 3.27 4.39 6.11
CA ASN A 465 3.35 5.81 5.75
C ASN A 465 2.38 6.21 4.62
N ILE A 466 1.13 5.78 4.73
CA ILE A 466 0.09 6.00 3.73
C ILE A 466 -0.64 7.31 4.02
N LEU A 467 -0.56 8.26 3.09
CA LEU A 467 -1.41 9.45 3.10
C LEU A 467 -2.83 9.06 2.68
N ALA A 468 -3.80 9.40 3.50
CA ALA A 468 -5.22 9.14 3.27
C ALA A 468 -6.08 10.28 3.82
N ASP A 469 -7.31 10.36 3.38
CA ASP A 469 -8.31 11.30 3.86
C ASP A 469 -8.59 11.09 5.35
N TRP A 470 -8.89 12.16 6.08
CA TRP A 470 -9.08 12.12 7.53
C TRP A 470 -10.44 12.66 7.92
N THR A 471 -10.92 12.31 9.10
CA THR A 471 -12.16 12.85 9.66
C THR A 471 -11.98 14.33 10.06
N ASP A 472 -13.02 15.12 9.92
CA ASP A 472 -13.09 16.51 10.39
C ASP A 472 -13.38 16.62 11.90
N VAL A 473 -13.63 15.50 12.57
CA VAL A 473 -14.08 15.45 13.96
C VAL A 473 -12.91 15.52 14.93
N PHE A 474 -11.90 14.69 14.73
CA PHE A 474 -10.75 14.55 15.62
C PHE A 474 -9.44 14.96 14.97
N GLY A 475 -8.47 15.31 15.81
CA GLY A 475 -7.11 15.55 15.39
C GLY A 475 -6.43 14.26 14.90
N PRO A 476 -5.29 14.38 14.15
CA PRO A 476 -4.66 13.24 13.50
C PRO A 476 -3.92 12.28 14.44
N THR A 477 -3.94 12.50 15.74
CA THR A 477 -3.25 11.66 16.74
C THR A 477 -4.17 10.72 17.51
N ASP A 478 -5.47 10.82 17.31
CA ASP A 478 -6.49 10.14 18.13
C ASP A 478 -6.46 10.50 19.64
N LEU A 479 -5.75 11.56 20.01
CA LEU A 479 -5.73 12.11 21.35
C LEU A 479 -6.75 13.26 21.47
N ASP A 480 -7.59 13.24 22.50
CA ASP A 480 -8.61 14.27 22.73
C ASP A 480 -8.01 15.66 22.95
N SER A 481 -6.78 15.73 23.47
CA SER A 481 -6.01 16.97 23.61
C SER A 481 -5.51 17.56 22.29
N ASN A 482 -5.56 16.82 21.17
CA ASN A 482 -5.10 17.31 19.89
C ASN A 482 -6.22 17.97 19.08
N GLN A 483 -6.30 19.28 19.16
CA GLN A 483 -7.32 20.10 18.49
C GLN A 483 -7.01 20.44 17.01
N ARG A 484 -5.92 19.90 16.43
CA ARG A 484 -5.61 20.14 15.00
C ARG A 484 -6.70 19.57 14.11
N LYS A 485 -7.08 20.33 13.08
CA LYS A 485 -7.96 19.88 12.01
C LYS A 485 -7.10 19.69 10.75
N THR A 486 -7.16 18.51 10.17
CA THR A 486 -6.40 18.15 8.96
C THR A 486 -7.31 17.42 8.00
N GLU A 487 -7.22 17.73 6.70
CA GLU A 487 -7.96 17.01 5.66
C GLU A 487 -7.37 15.62 5.38
N PHE A 488 -6.06 15.47 5.65
CA PHE A 488 -5.31 14.24 5.42
C PHE A 488 -4.53 13.83 6.65
N ASN A 489 -4.28 12.52 6.77
CA ASN A 489 -3.38 11.96 7.76
C ASN A 489 -2.43 10.94 7.11
N ILE A 490 -1.29 10.69 7.77
CA ILE A 490 -0.33 9.66 7.37
C ILE A 490 -0.41 8.53 8.38
N LEU A 491 -0.79 7.35 7.92
CA LEU A 491 -1.02 6.18 8.75
C LEU A 491 -0.19 4.98 8.30
N SER A 492 0.21 4.17 9.29
CA SER A 492 0.93 2.91 9.10
C SER A 492 0.18 1.79 9.82
N ARG A 493 -0.60 0.99 9.07
CA ARG A 493 -1.41 -0.12 9.60
C ARG A 493 -1.68 -1.17 8.50
N THR A 494 -1.98 -2.39 8.90
CA THR A 494 -2.47 -3.45 7.99
C THR A 494 -3.82 -3.11 7.37
N SER A 495 -4.61 -2.25 7.99
CA SER A 495 -5.86 -1.71 7.47
C SER A 495 -5.68 -0.97 6.14
N MET A 496 -4.58 -0.21 5.99
CA MET A 496 -4.26 0.49 4.73
C MET A 496 -3.88 -0.50 3.63
N ALA A 497 -3.15 -1.56 3.97
CA ALA A 497 -2.78 -2.62 3.04
C ALA A 497 -4.01 -3.41 2.56
N CYS A 498 -4.91 -3.78 3.48
CA CYS A 498 -6.19 -4.41 3.19
C CYS A 498 -7.02 -3.59 2.18
N SER A 499 -7.20 -2.30 2.45
CA SER A 499 -7.97 -1.40 1.60
C SER A 499 -7.38 -1.27 0.19
N ARG A 500 -6.06 -1.39 0.03
CA ARG A 500 -5.42 -1.43 -1.28
C ARG A 500 -5.76 -2.69 -2.06
N VAL A 501 -5.78 -3.83 -1.39
CA VAL A 501 -6.20 -5.09 -2.01
C VAL A 501 -7.68 -5.04 -2.38
N SER A 502 -8.53 -4.47 -1.54
CA SER A 502 -9.94 -4.25 -1.84
C SER A 502 -10.14 -3.40 -3.10
N GLY A 503 -9.45 -2.26 -3.19
CA GLY A 503 -9.47 -1.43 -4.40
C GLY A 503 -8.90 -2.14 -5.62
N ALA A 504 -7.82 -2.91 -5.46
CA ALA A 504 -7.23 -3.72 -6.52
C ALA A 504 -8.22 -4.77 -7.06
N THR A 505 -8.89 -5.47 -6.17
CA THR A 505 -9.90 -6.47 -6.54
C THR A 505 -11.12 -5.83 -7.19
N THR A 506 -11.53 -4.64 -6.74
CA THR A 506 -12.58 -3.86 -7.41
C THR A 506 -12.23 -3.55 -8.87
N LEU A 507 -10.97 -3.22 -9.16
CA LEU A 507 -10.51 -3.03 -10.54
C LEU A 507 -10.50 -4.34 -11.32
N LEU A 508 -10.06 -5.46 -10.71
CA LEU A 508 -10.10 -6.77 -11.34
C LEU A 508 -11.53 -7.23 -11.63
N LYS A 509 -12.46 -7.06 -10.68
CA LYS A 509 -13.88 -7.39 -10.87
C LYS A 509 -14.51 -6.54 -11.99
N SER A 510 -14.12 -5.28 -12.10
CA SER A 510 -14.56 -4.42 -13.21
C SER A 510 -14.02 -4.87 -14.57
N ALA A 511 -12.77 -5.36 -14.62
CA ALA A 511 -12.17 -5.90 -15.86
C ALA A 511 -12.68 -7.29 -16.22
N HIS A 512 -13.01 -8.09 -15.20
CA HIS A 512 -13.48 -9.47 -15.31
C HIS A 512 -14.74 -9.71 -14.46
N PRO A 513 -15.91 -9.19 -14.86
CA PRO A 513 -17.13 -9.23 -14.03
C PRO A 513 -17.58 -10.63 -13.62
N ASN A 514 -17.26 -11.63 -14.45
CA ASN A 514 -17.65 -13.04 -14.25
C ASN A 514 -16.63 -13.85 -13.44
N TRP A 515 -15.57 -13.22 -12.92
CA TRP A 515 -14.62 -13.93 -12.07
C TRP A 515 -15.16 -14.08 -10.66
N SER A 516 -15.07 -15.30 -10.16
CA SER A 516 -15.40 -15.63 -8.77
C SER A 516 -14.45 -14.90 -7.79
N PRO A 517 -14.81 -14.76 -6.51
CA PRO A 517 -13.92 -14.26 -5.47
C PRO A 517 -12.61 -15.05 -5.40
N THR A 518 -12.67 -16.36 -5.60
CA THR A 518 -11.50 -17.25 -5.55
C THR A 518 -10.62 -17.12 -6.80
N ALA A 519 -11.19 -16.84 -7.96
CA ALA A 519 -10.45 -16.48 -9.16
C ALA A 519 -9.67 -15.18 -8.97
N ASN A 520 -10.31 -14.16 -8.40
CA ASN A 520 -9.66 -12.89 -8.06
C ASN A 520 -8.52 -13.10 -7.03
N ARG A 521 -8.76 -13.89 -5.96
CA ARG A 521 -7.71 -14.25 -4.99
C ARG A 521 -6.56 -14.98 -5.65
N SER A 522 -6.85 -16.00 -6.44
CA SER A 522 -5.83 -16.74 -7.18
C SER A 522 -4.95 -15.79 -7.98
N THR A 523 -5.55 -14.88 -8.71
CA THR A 523 -4.88 -13.92 -9.57
C THR A 523 -3.93 -13.01 -8.79
N ILE A 524 -4.38 -12.38 -7.71
CA ILE A 524 -3.51 -11.50 -6.92
C ILE A 524 -2.37 -12.25 -6.20
N MET A 525 -2.61 -13.48 -5.75
CA MET A 525 -1.60 -14.30 -5.10
C MET A 525 -0.55 -14.82 -6.11
N THR A 526 -0.98 -15.38 -7.22
CA THR A 526 -0.06 -16.05 -8.16
C THR A 526 0.75 -15.11 -9.04
N THR A 527 0.38 -13.83 -9.10
CA THR A 527 1.14 -12.76 -9.77
C THR A 527 1.99 -11.93 -8.82
N ALA A 528 1.83 -12.13 -7.50
CA ALA A 528 2.57 -11.42 -6.47
C ALA A 528 4.10 -11.57 -6.66
N THR A 529 4.85 -10.52 -6.30
CA THR A 529 6.30 -10.48 -6.44
C THR A 529 6.99 -10.63 -5.09
N THR A 530 8.07 -11.44 -5.04
CA THR A 530 8.88 -11.60 -3.83
C THR A 530 10.24 -10.96 -4.00
N LYS A 531 10.72 -10.28 -2.95
CA LYS A 531 12.11 -9.83 -2.81
C LYS A 531 12.62 -10.36 -1.47
N LYS A 532 13.85 -10.90 -1.44
CA LYS A 532 14.47 -11.45 -0.21
C LYS A 532 14.77 -10.32 0.81
N PRO A 533 14.87 -10.60 2.15
CA PRO A 533 15.09 -11.90 2.78
C PRO A 533 14.04 -12.31 3.83
N SER A 534 12.78 -12.47 3.55
CA SER A 534 11.76 -12.94 4.52
C SER A 534 11.15 -14.27 4.09
N THR A 535 10.36 -14.89 4.96
CA THR A 535 9.67 -16.17 4.70
C THR A 535 8.24 -15.94 4.21
N PRO A 536 7.56 -16.93 3.65
CA PRO A 536 6.15 -16.81 3.30
C PRO A 536 5.21 -16.57 4.49
N TYR A 537 5.62 -16.87 5.71
CA TYR A 537 4.90 -16.45 6.92
C TYR A 537 4.90 -14.92 7.11
N ASP A 538 5.88 -14.25 6.46
CA ASP A 538 5.97 -12.78 6.43
C ASP A 538 5.25 -12.18 5.23
N PHE A 539 5.40 -12.73 4.04
CA PHE A 539 4.92 -12.09 2.82
C PHE A 539 3.81 -12.86 2.07
N GLY A 540 3.37 -14.02 2.59
CA GLY A 540 2.39 -14.87 1.91
C GLY A 540 2.88 -15.30 0.53
N ALA A 541 2.07 -15.03 -0.48
CA ALA A 541 2.48 -15.23 -1.88
C ALA A 541 3.43 -14.13 -2.39
N GLY A 542 3.55 -13.00 -1.70
CA GLY A 542 4.42 -11.88 -2.07
C GLY A 542 3.66 -10.56 -2.10
N HIS A 543 4.28 -9.56 -2.70
CA HIS A 543 3.72 -8.22 -2.81
C HIS A 543 2.73 -8.11 -3.98
N LEU A 544 1.59 -7.45 -3.74
CA LEU A 544 0.56 -7.18 -4.74
C LEU A 544 1.16 -6.58 -6.02
N ASN A 545 0.83 -7.18 -7.18
CA ASN A 545 1.24 -6.71 -8.50
C ASN A 545 0.03 -6.68 -9.44
N LEU A 546 -0.55 -5.52 -9.58
CA LEU A 546 -1.80 -5.35 -10.30
C LEU A 546 -1.64 -5.45 -11.83
N ASP A 547 -0.54 -4.96 -12.37
CA ASP A 547 -0.25 -5.02 -13.81
C ASP A 547 -0.19 -6.45 -14.33
N ARG A 548 0.34 -7.37 -13.50
CA ARG A 548 0.34 -8.79 -13.84
C ARG A 548 -0.99 -9.47 -13.57
N ALA A 549 -1.69 -9.02 -12.54
CA ALA A 549 -2.94 -9.64 -12.11
C ALA A 549 -4.04 -9.49 -13.16
N ILE A 550 -4.14 -8.36 -13.81
CA ILE A 550 -5.22 -8.09 -14.77
C ILE A 550 -5.16 -8.98 -16.02
N ASP A 551 -3.97 -9.38 -16.46
CA ASP A 551 -3.77 -10.17 -17.68
C ASP A 551 -3.46 -11.64 -17.38
N LEU A 552 -3.69 -12.12 -16.15
CA LEU A 552 -3.47 -13.52 -15.82
C LEU A 552 -4.48 -14.42 -16.51
N LYS A 553 -4.01 -15.56 -17.04
CA LYS A 553 -4.81 -16.47 -17.88
C LYS A 553 -5.00 -17.85 -17.27
N LEU A 554 -4.41 -18.14 -16.10
CA LEU A 554 -4.52 -19.42 -15.43
C LEU A 554 -4.82 -19.22 -13.95
N ILE A 555 -5.94 -19.73 -13.46
CA ILE A 555 -6.43 -19.49 -12.11
C ILE A 555 -6.67 -20.79 -11.35
N TYR A 556 -6.51 -20.74 -10.03
CA TYR A 556 -7.03 -21.73 -9.09
C TYR A 556 -8.41 -21.26 -8.65
N ASP A 557 -9.41 -22.08 -8.87
CA ASP A 557 -10.78 -21.79 -8.49
C ASP A 557 -11.24 -22.74 -7.40
N ILE A 558 -11.98 -22.23 -6.42
CA ILE A 558 -12.50 -23.00 -5.29
C ILE A 558 -14.00 -22.78 -5.26
N THR A 559 -14.76 -23.85 -5.14
CA THR A 559 -16.21 -23.80 -5.02
C THR A 559 -16.65 -23.75 -3.55
N ASN A 560 -17.90 -23.35 -3.29
CA ASN A 560 -18.47 -23.40 -1.95
C ASN A 560 -18.38 -24.80 -1.33
N HIS A 561 -18.60 -25.83 -2.12
CA HIS A 561 -18.49 -27.21 -1.67
C HIS A 561 -17.07 -27.57 -1.19
N ASP A 562 -16.02 -27.05 -1.83
CA ASP A 562 -14.65 -27.26 -1.37
C ASP A 562 -14.37 -26.63 -0.01
N TYR A 563 -15.05 -25.52 0.32
CA TYR A 563 -14.96 -24.89 1.64
C TYR A 563 -15.72 -25.65 2.73
N GLU A 564 -16.91 -26.16 2.43
CA GLU A 564 -17.73 -26.96 3.37
C GLU A 564 -16.94 -28.15 3.89
N ILE A 565 -16.19 -28.77 3.03
CA ILE A 565 -15.35 -29.92 3.32
C ILE A 565 -14.26 -29.59 4.36
N VAL A 566 -13.68 -28.41 4.31
CA VAL A 566 -12.56 -28.00 5.18
C VAL A 566 -13.04 -27.42 6.52
N THR A 567 -14.23 -26.82 6.56
CA THR A 567 -14.75 -26.17 7.77
C THR A 567 -15.18 -27.14 8.87
N ARG A 568 -15.23 -28.45 8.59
CA ARG A 568 -15.77 -29.46 9.52
C ARG A 568 -17.17 -29.14 10.02
N SER A 569 -17.98 -28.47 9.19
CA SER A 569 -19.38 -28.18 9.53
C SER A 569 -20.13 -29.49 9.85
N PRO A 570 -20.85 -29.59 10.96
CA PRO A 570 -21.51 -30.83 11.37
C PRO A 570 -22.68 -31.26 10.47
N ALA A 571 -23.10 -30.41 9.54
CA ALA A 571 -24.33 -30.62 8.79
C ALA A 571 -24.26 -31.75 7.72
N VAL A 572 -23.12 -31.97 7.08
CA VAL A 572 -22.92 -33.07 6.11
C VAL A 572 -21.44 -33.47 6.07
N CYS A 573 -21.03 -34.44 6.85
CA CYS A 573 -19.69 -35.03 6.73
C CYS A 573 -19.71 -36.16 5.68
N PRO A 574 -19.03 -36.03 4.55
CA PRO A 574 -18.81 -37.14 3.65
C PRO A 574 -17.98 -38.23 4.36
N MET A 575 -18.23 -39.50 4.04
CA MET A 575 -17.55 -40.65 4.67
C MET A 575 -15.99 -40.63 4.51
N LYS A 576 -15.45 -39.89 3.56
CA LYS A 576 -14.02 -39.57 3.44
C LYS A 576 -13.83 -38.07 3.63
N LYS A 577 -13.24 -37.68 4.75
CA LYS A 577 -12.85 -36.29 5.01
C LYS A 577 -11.73 -35.90 4.05
N PRO A 578 -11.90 -34.94 3.13
CA PRO A 578 -10.80 -34.37 2.39
C PRO A 578 -9.86 -33.65 3.34
N LEU A 579 -8.58 -33.79 3.11
CA LEU A 579 -7.56 -33.15 3.92
C LEU A 579 -7.49 -31.66 3.56
N PRO A 580 -7.36 -30.74 4.54
CA PRO A 580 -7.22 -29.30 4.30
C PRO A 580 -6.11 -28.95 3.34
N GLU A 581 -5.03 -29.73 3.34
CA GLU A 581 -3.89 -29.59 2.44
C GLU A 581 -4.25 -29.79 0.95
N ASN A 582 -5.39 -30.43 0.65
CA ASN A 582 -5.90 -30.62 -0.72
C ASN A 582 -6.90 -29.56 -1.18
N LEU A 583 -7.24 -28.58 -0.32
CA LEU A 583 -7.97 -27.40 -0.79
C LEU A 583 -7.24 -26.77 -1.98
N ASN A 584 -7.99 -26.40 -3.01
CA ASN A 584 -7.39 -25.86 -4.26
C ASN A 584 -6.83 -24.43 -4.08
N TYR A 585 -6.07 -24.25 -2.99
CA TYR A 585 -5.45 -22.96 -2.64
C TYR A 585 -4.24 -22.66 -3.54
N PRO A 586 -3.98 -21.40 -3.89
CA PRO A 586 -2.86 -21.03 -4.76
C PRO A 586 -1.45 -21.24 -4.16
N SER A 587 -1.37 -21.74 -2.94
CA SER A 587 -0.12 -22.12 -2.26
C SER A 587 -0.17 -23.58 -1.83
N ILE A 588 1.00 -24.14 -1.50
CA ILE A 588 1.15 -25.50 -0.96
C ILE A 588 2.00 -25.40 0.30
N VAL A 589 1.48 -25.90 1.40
CA VAL A 589 2.19 -26.04 2.68
C VAL A 589 2.31 -27.53 2.99
N ALA A 590 3.52 -28.05 2.99
CA ALA A 590 3.82 -29.43 3.35
C ALA A 590 4.29 -29.46 4.80
N LEU A 591 3.41 -29.86 5.68
CA LEU A 591 3.65 -30.02 7.11
C LEU A 591 4.14 -31.45 7.38
N PHE A 592 5.31 -31.58 8.00
CA PHE A 592 5.86 -32.85 8.47
C PHE A 592 5.99 -32.83 9.99
N SER A 593 5.90 -34.00 10.65
CA SER A 593 6.10 -34.10 12.09
C SER A 593 7.56 -33.78 12.48
N THR A 594 7.75 -33.18 13.65
CA THR A 594 9.08 -32.97 14.26
C THR A 594 9.79 -34.27 14.60
N THR A 595 9.03 -35.37 14.80
CA THR A 595 9.54 -36.73 15.07
C THR A 595 9.87 -37.54 13.82
N LEU A 596 9.88 -36.87 12.63
CA LEU A 596 10.14 -37.52 11.36
C LEU A 596 11.46 -38.31 11.35
N SER A 597 11.41 -39.56 10.96
CA SER A 597 12.58 -40.43 10.74
C SER A 597 12.61 -40.95 9.31
N GLY A 598 13.77 -40.84 8.64
CA GLY A 598 13.97 -41.31 7.30
C GLY A 598 13.33 -40.44 6.22
N ARG A 599 12.95 -41.11 5.10
CA ARG A 599 12.41 -40.46 3.90
C ARG A 599 10.88 -40.56 3.88
N THR A 600 10.22 -39.42 3.84
CA THR A 600 8.75 -39.34 3.84
C THR A 600 8.25 -38.43 2.72
N SER A 601 7.06 -38.71 2.17
CA SER A 601 6.48 -37.98 1.04
C SER A 601 5.03 -37.62 1.33
N LYS A 602 4.64 -36.39 0.89
CA LYS A 602 3.24 -35.95 0.81
C LYS A 602 2.90 -35.57 -0.64
N THR A 603 1.67 -35.84 -1.06
CA THR A 603 1.21 -35.52 -2.42
C THR A 603 -0.04 -34.65 -2.35
N PHE A 604 0.01 -33.55 -3.07
CA PHE A 604 -1.03 -32.52 -3.14
C PHE A 604 -1.65 -32.52 -4.53
N MET A 605 -2.96 -32.55 -4.63
CA MET A 605 -3.67 -32.33 -5.88
C MET A 605 -4.07 -30.86 -6.02
N ARG A 606 -3.91 -30.30 -7.20
CA ARG A 606 -4.37 -28.96 -7.56
C ARG A 606 -5.01 -28.98 -8.94
N THR A 607 -6.03 -28.14 -9.11
CA THR A 607 -6.73 -27.96 -10.39
C THR A 607 -6.64 -26.51 -10.80
N VAL A 608 -6.31 -26.28 -12.07
CA VAL A 608 -6.24 -24.93 -12.64
C VAL A 608 -7.17 -24.80 -13.84
N THR A 609 -7.75 -23.62 -13.98
CA THR A 609 -8.66 -23.27 -15.05
C THR A 609 -7.99 -22.25 -15.96
N ASN A 610 -7.97 -22.54 -17.27
CA ASN A 610 -7.56 -21.57 -18.28
C ASN A 610 -8.70 -20.60 -18.59
N VAL A 611 -8.48 -19.31 -18.33
CA VAL A 611 -9.41 -18.21 -18.62
C VAL A 611 -8.92 -17.32 -19.77
N GLY A 612 -7.86 -17.76 -20.46
CA GLY A 612 -7.25 -17.06 -21.57
C GLY A 612 -7.56 -17.71 -22.93
N GLN A 613 -6.55 -17.70 -23.81
CA GLN A 613 -6.66 -18.31 -25.14
C GLN A 613 -6.94 -19.82 -25.03
N ALA A 614 -7.81 -20.32 -25.90
CA ALA A 614 -8.26 -21.70 -25.84
C ALA A 614 -7.11 -22.70 -26.04
N ASN A 615 -6.21 -22.45 -26.98
CA ASN A 615 -5.07 -23.33 -27.27
C ASN A 615 -3.80 -22.75 -26.64
N VAL A 616 -3.44 -23.23 -25.45
CA VAL A 616 -2.24 -22.79 -24.73
C VAL A 616 -1.61 -23.94 -23.96
N VAL A 617 -0.29 -23.88 -23.85
CA VAL A 617 0.51 -24.84 -23.10
C VAL A 617 1.28 -24.12 -22.01
N TYR A 618 1.15 -24.59 -20.78
CA TYR A 618 1.94 -24.11 -19.65
C TYR A 618 3.01 -25.13 -19.27
N ILE A 619 4.24 -24.64 -19.09
CA ILE A 619 5.39 -25.45 -18.68
C ILE A 619 5.69 -25.11 -17.21
N THR A 620 5.88 -26.16 -16.41
CA THR A 620 6.17 -26.06 -14.99
C THR A 620 7.69 -25.98 -14.77
N LYS A 621 8.11 -25.03 -13.90
CA LYS A 621 9.45 -24.93 -13.34
C LYS A 621 9.37 -24.91 -11.82
N ILE A 622 10.31 -25.58 -11.15
CA ILE A 622 10.39 -25.65 -9.69
C ILE A 622 11.78 -25.16 -9.28
N GLY A 623 11.84 -24.27 -8.30
CA GLY A 623 13.09 -23.86 -7.69
C GLY A 623 13.66 -25.00 -6.82
N ALA A 624 14.97 -25.20 -6.84
CA ALA A 624 15.62 -26.18 -5.98
C ALA A 624 15.41 -25.84 -4.49
N LEU A 625 15.09 -26.84 -3.69
CA LEU A 625 14.89 -26.77 -2.24
C LEU A 625 15.99 -27.62 -1.56
N LYS A 626 16.63 -27.07 -0.55
CA LYS A 626 17.70 -27.78 0.17
C LYS A 626 17.08 -28.89 1.02
N GLY A 627 17.55 -30.14 0.84
CA GLY A 627 17.03 -31.29 1.56
C GLY A 627 15.61 -31.75 1.19
N VAL A 628 15.01 -31.15 0.15
CA VAL A 628 13.64 -31.46 -0.28
C VAL A 628 13.60 -31.76 -1.78
N THR A 629 12.97 -32.85 -2.17
CA THR A 629 12.68 -33.19 -3.57
C THR A 629 11.22 -32.84 -3.86
N VAL A 630 10.99 -32.10 -4.94
CA VAL A 630 9.63 -31.76 -5.40
C VAL A 630 9.46 -32.31 -6.82
N THR A 631 8.42 -33.11 -7.03
CA THR A 631 8.02 -33.63 -8.34
C THR A 631 6.62 -33.16 -8.68
N VAL A 632 6.39 -32.86 -9.96
CA VAL A 632 5.08 -32.41 -10.46
C VAL A 632 4.66 -33.28 -11.65
N ASN A 633 3.45 -33.78 -11.62
CA ASN A 633 2.90 -34.58 -12.70
C ASN A 633 1.46 -34.15 -13.06
N PRO A 634 1.18 -33.73 -14.30
CA PRO A 634 2.16 -33.54 -15.38
C PRO A 634 2.94 -32.22 -15.26
N MET A 635 4.16 -32.18 -15.76
CA MET A 635 4.98 -30.96 -15.87
C MET A 635 4.48 -30.01 -16.95
N LYS A 636 3.72 -30.49 -17.91
CA LYS A 636 3.18 -29.75 -19.04
C LYS A 636 1.64 -29.80 -18.98
N LEU A 637 0.99 -28.66 -18.90
CA LEU A 637 -0.47 -28.55 -18.94
C LEU A 637 -0.88 -28.06 -20.33
N VAL A 638 -1.75 -28.81 -21.00
CA VAL A 638 -2.26 -28.50 -22.34
C VAL A 638 -3.73 -28.17 -22.25
N PHE A 639 -4.09 -26.98 -22.70
CA PHE A 639 -5.47 -26.51 -22.76
C PHE A 639 -5.93 -26.38 -24.20
N THR A 640 -7.19 -26.75 -24.43
CA THR A 640 -7.86 -26.70 -25.73
C THR A 640 -9.26 -26.07 -25.53
N PRO A 641 -10.01 -25.79 -26.60
CA PRO A 641 -11.40 -25.33 -26.46
C PRO A 641 -12.27 -26.27 -25.63
N MET A 642 -11.98 -27.58 -25.64
CA MET A 642 -12.71 -28.62 -24.90
C MET A 642 -12.13 -28.87 -23.51
N VAL A 643 -10.84 -28.60 -23.30
CA VAL A 643 -10.15 -28.84 -22.02
C VAL A 643 -9.76 -27.51 -21.40
N LYS A 644 -10.67 -26.95 -20.60
CA LYS A 644 -10.46 -25.68 -19.89
C LYS A 644 -9.91 -25.86 -18.48
N LYS A 645 -10.11 -27.02 -17.86
CA LYS A 645 -9.62 -27.37 -16.52
C LYS A 645 -8.68 -28.57 -16.59
N THR A 646 -7.62 -28.51 -15.80
CA THR A 646 -6.63 -29.60 -15.73
C THR A 646 -6.10 -29.72 -14.31
N SER A 647 -6.08 -30.93 -13.79
CA SER A 647 -5.49 -31.26 -12.49
C SER A 647 -4.04 -31.70 -12.64
N PHE A 648 -3.27 -31.52 -11.57
CA PHE A 648 -1.91 -31.98 -11.46
C PHE A 648 -1.58 -32.32 -10.01
N PHE A 649 -0.56 -33.12 -9.83
CA PHE A 649 -0.08 -33.58 -8.53
C PHE A 649 1.30 -32.99 -8.24
N VAL A 650 1.50 -32.56 -7.02
CA VAL A 650 2.79 -32.10 -6.48
C VAL A 650 3.18 -33.03 -5.35
N THR A 651 4.24 -33.81 -5.52
CA THR A 651 4.76 -34.70 -4.49
C THR A 651 6.02 -34.06 -3.90
N ILE A 652 6.01 -33.85 -2.60
CA ILE A 652 7.09 -33.29 -1.82
C ILE A 652 7.67 -34.38 -0.95
N THR A 653 8.95 -34.70 -1.13
CA THR A 653 9.69 -35.71 -0.39
C THR A 653 10.77 -35.03 0.45
N VAL A 654 10.80 -35.31 1.71
CA VAL A 654 11.86 -34.86 2.66
C VAL A 654 12.64 -36.06 3.16
N ASP A 655 13.90 -35.84 3.45
CA ASP A 655 14.75 -36.77 4.17
C ASP A 655 15.21 -36.08 5.45
N SER A 656 14.86 -36.65 6.60
CA SER A 656 15.16 -36.06 7.91
C SER A 656 16.64 -35.82 8.16
N LYS A 657 17.53 -36.55 7.46
CA LYS A 657 18.98 -36.37 7.59
C LYS A 657 19.51 -35.14 6.81
N HIS A 658 18.75 -34.67 5.84
CA HIS A 658 19.19 -33.62 4.91
C HIS A 658 18.31 -32.36 4.95
N LEU A 659 17.21 -32.40 5.69
CA LEU A 659 16.32 -31.25 5.85
C LEU A 659 16.98 -30.23 6.79
N VAL A 660 17.30 -29.07 6.24
CA VAL A 660 17.83 -27.94 7.01
C VAL A 660 16.80 -26.82 6.92
N LEU A 661 16.13 -26.56 8.02
CA LEU A 661 15.21 -25.44 8.16
C LEU A 661 15.99 -24.14 8.42
N ASP A 662 15.42 -23.00 8.03
CA ASP A 662 15.93 -21.68 8.38
C ASP A 662 15.45 -21.27 9.81
N ASP A 663 15.80 -20.06 10.24
CA ASP A 663 15.43 -19.53 11.58
C ASP A 663 13.91 -19.44 11.81
N ALA A 664 13.11 -19.53 10.75
CA ALA A 664 11.66 -19.58 10.81
C ALA A 664 11.11 -21.00 10.68
N GLU A 665 11.96 -22.01 10.80
CA GLU A 665 11.61 -23.44 10.68
C GLU A 665 10.92 -23.81 9.36
N VAL A 666 11.26 -23.11 8.27
CA VAL A 666 10.65 -23.30 6.96
C VAL A 666 11.65 -23.30 5.82
N VAL A 667 11.49 -24.24 4.90
CA VAL A 667 12.14 -24.21 3.59
C VAL A 667 11.10 -23.87 2.53
N PHE A 668 11.36 -22.89 1.69
CA PHE A 668 10.37 -22.45 0.72
C PHE A 668 10.94 -22.14 -0.67
N ARG A 669 10.11 -22.31 -1.67
CA ARG A 669 10.32 -21.91 -3.07
C ARG A 669 8.96 -21.68 -3.73
N SER A 670 8.97 -21.56 -5.05
CA SER A 670 7.74 -21.47 -5.82
C SER A 670 7.72 -22.47 -6.97
N LEU A 671 6.56 -23.02 -7.21
CA LEU A 671 6.20 -23.65 -8.45
C LEU A 671 5.78 -22.53 -9.42
N THR A 672 6.42 -22.47 -10.56
CA THR A 672 6.15 -21.45 -11.57
C THR A 672 5.66 -22.12 -12.85
N ARG A 673 4.57 -21.61 -13.42
CA ARG A 673 4.05 -21.99 -14.72
C ARG A 673 4.13 -20.83 -15.69
N THR A 674 4.70 -21.10 -16.87
CA THR A 674 4.81 -20.09 -17.92
C THR A 674 4.15 -20.61 -19.19
N ASP A 675 3.42 -19.76 -19.88
CA ASP A 675 2.93 -20.05 -21.23
C ASP A 675 4.09 -20.12 -22.24
N GLY A 676 3.81 -20.63 -23.44
CA GLY A 676 4.82 -20.84 -24.48
C GLY A 676 5.58 -19.57 -24.89
N ASN A 677 5.02 -18.39 -24.65
CA ASN A 677 5.61 -17.11 -24.98
C ASN A 677 6.28 -16.42 -23.77
N ASN A 678 6.31 -17.07 -22.60
CA ASN A 678 6.74 -16.50 -21.31
C ASN A 678 6.05 -15.19 -20.91
N LYS A 679 4.88 -14.91 -21.49
CA LYS A 679 4.11 -13.68 -21.22
C LYS A 679 3.34 -13.80 -19.91
N HIS A 680 2.68 -14.93 -19.67
CA HIS A 680 1.89 -15.18 -18.48
C HIS A 680 2.64 -16.12 -17.53
N VAL A 681 2.89 -15.62 -16.33
CA VAL A 681 3.65 -16.31 -15.29
C VAL A 681 2.77 -16.48 -14.06
N VAL A 682 2.46 -17.72 -13.71
CA VAL A 682 1.67 -18.13 -12.55
C VAL A 682 2.59 -18.73 -11.51
N ARG A 683 2.72 -18.12 -10.35
CA ARG A 683 3.65 -18.52 -9.30
C ARG A 683 2.89 -18.97 -8.05
N SER A 684 3.06 -20.19 -7.63
CA SER A 684 2.48 -20.76 -6.40
C SER A 684 3.58 -21.00 -5.37
N PRO A 685 3.51 -20.41 -4.17
CA PRO A 685 4.44 -20.69 -3.08
C PRO A 685 4.35 -22.17 -2.68
N ILE A 686 5.51 -22.77 -2.42
CA ILE A 686 5.66 -24.08 -1.79
C ILE A 686 6.46 -23.86 -0.51
N LEU A 687 5.90 -24.27 0.62
CA LEU A 687 6.55 -24.25 1.93
C LEU A 687 6.67 -25.68 2.43
N VAL A 688 7.79 -25.97 3.05
CA VAL A 688 8.02 -27.22 3.80
C VAL A 688 8.43 -26.84 5.19
N THR A 689 7.75 -27.34 6.19
CA THR A 689 7.99 -27.05 7.60
C THR A 689 7.81 -28.30 8.45
N GLN A 690 8.45 -28.32 9.62
CA GLN A 690 8.25 -29.31 10.65
C GLN A 690 7.59 -28.63 11.84
N LEU A 691 6.32 -28.84 11.99
CA LEU A 691 5.52 -28.39 13.13
C LEU A 691 4.52 -29.50 13.45
N ASP A 692 4.39 -29.86 14.71
CA ASP A 692 3.31 -30.75 15.12
C ASP A 692 2.03 -29.92 15.29
N PRO A 693 0.89 -30.45 14.83
CA PRO A 693 -0.40 -29.78 15.03
C PRO A 693 -0.65 -29.53 16.54
N LEU A 694 -1.09 -28.32 16.88
CA LEU A 694 -1.50 -27.96 18.24
C LEU A 694 -2.70 -28.76 18.71
#